data_d64639cbd3402ebf80f07627ddda785f
#
_entry.id   d64639cbd3402ebf80f07627ddda785f
#
_cell.length_a   1.000
_cell.length_b   1.000
_cell.length_c   1.000
_cell.angle_alpha   90.00
_cell.angle_beta   90.00
_cell.angle_gamma   90.00
#
_symmetry.space_group_name_H-M   'P 1'
#
loop_
_entity.id
_entity.type
_entity.pdbx_description
1 polymer ?
#
loop_
_entity_poly.entity_id
_entity_poly.type
_entity_poly.pdbx_seq_one_letter_code
_entity_poly.pdbx_strand_id
1 'polypeptide(L)'
;MFSRSPLPKLGEVLRHVITDAGLRPLLNERGMDKGLDDAAIEARPESTAELIAEIEQQLLKAVHAECGPSWHQWLDAAWRHTRTTIQTLVQNIDEMSWADEDGQELYRETVQLPLCRGLLQSAQRQMSGPPLNNLCASPFHTWVEWLSAQLAIEQATLLERLESCLGVDIRSLQRWLQGKPIKKSFWPLRKKVEACVDRALSERQVELSTGWLIVAITLQNIPTVLRVAISQSLQYSPPPLDDVINSFAQREAQWAFHGIRKKAIPLIIEIEELFASTAAHADTIQLNLQQLQQLIRQGTEQEQAQLQYQHDWLSARLAAFTRPHSEAVTLYLRAVEQAWWRKGANQKALLTEALLFAVGAGEQRVAKHFWDKTFLLGINHWPKRPFDEQQRRSLALAFEYRFQPLKAHDRVPPALEMAVLEGPFRVTSEALEAPNRKVKYADGRTRRTPLMQAVMMGTLDDVKALLERGGDPNDYIPESGEGPISYAMRRACDQKDPAIMNHLLSAGLTVETVNRHASTKKETPMKWAIEMADATAVEQLLQLGAQTEISCGYQASALCYAMALFHHSKRPETAFAIEQEFYVNGKTRGDAYDAKEGVAVDVDLPSRRLSMLKMMQSPHYRDLFQATREYYSRPLEDRRQVIEVLLKHGANPNRRYRVQPEHIAEWTPTLFAAEIGDLALFKLLLSYGGDAALPLIPSNSPLQTYDALWIAIDHDRREIVQYLTQRV
;
A
#
# COMPACT_ATOMS: atom_id res chain seq x y z
N MET A 1 16.19 28.08 -5.99
CA MET A 1 16.78 27.14 -5.00
C MET A 1 15.61 26.40 -4.37
N PHE A 2 15.37 25.13 -4.70
CA PHE A 2 14.24 24.42 -4.11
C PHE A 2 14.44 24.31 -2.61
N SER A 3 13.42 24.69 -1.84
CA SER A 3 13.45 24.54 -0.38
C SER A 3 13.72 23.07 -0.01
N ARG A 4 14.43 22.84 1.08
CA ARG A 4 14.74 21.50 1.57
C ARG A 4 13.44 20.72 1.78
N SER A 5 13.44 19.43 1.41
CA SER A 5 12.26 18.57 1.68
C SER A 5 11.93 18.62 3.18
N PRO A 6 10.66 18.77 3.55
CA PRO A 6 10.26 18.79 4.94
C PRO A 6 10.50 17.44 5.64
N LEU A 7 10.38 16.30 4.93
CA LEU A 7 10.72 14.97 5.45
C LEU A 7 12.23 14.72 5.32
N PRO A 8 12.90 14.25 6.39
CA PRO A 8 14.29 13.85 6.27
C PRO A 8 14.39 12.61 5.37
N LYS A 9 15.40 12.60 4.49
CA LYS A 9 15.73 11.43 3.68
C LYS A 9 16.24 10.30 4.57
N LEU A 10 16.10 9.05 4.13
CA LEU A 10 16.52 7.87 4.92
C LEU A 10 17.99 7.96 5.36
N GLY A 11 18.89 8.42 4.49
CA GLY A 11 20.29 8.63 4.82
C GLY A 11 20.50 9.73 5.86
N GLU A 12 19.70 10.80 5.85
CA GLU A 12 19.73 11.85 6.89
C GLU A 12 19.27 11.32 8.24
N VAL A 13 18.18 10.54 8.27
CA VAL A 13 17.69 9.91 9.51
C VAL A 13 18.78 9.01 10.10
N LEU A 14 19.36 8.16 9.27
CA LEU A 14 20.43 7.25 9.70
C LEU A 14 21.66 8.03 10.23
N ARG A 15 22.08 9.10 9.54
CA ARG A 15 23.15 9.98 9.98
C ARG A 15 22.86 10.63 11.33
N HIS A 16 21.65 11.13 11.54
CA HIS A 16 21.26 11.74 12.83
C HIS A 16 21.28 10.72 13.96
N VAL A 17 20.66 9.56 13.75
CA VAL A 17 20.65 8.48 14.75
C VAL A 17 22.07 8.07 15.13
N ILE A 18 22.95 7.84 14.18
CA ILE A 18 24.33 7.43 14.40
C ILE A 18 25.12 8.53 15.12
N THR A 19 24.92 9.80 14.75
CA THR A 19 25.64 10.93 15.34
C THR A 19 25.17 11.20 16.76
N ASP A 20 23.87 11.25 17.01
CA ASP A 20 23.30 11.57 18.33
C ASP A 20 23.53 10.44 19.34
N ALA A 21 23.54 9.19 18.86
CA ALA A 21 23.94 8.03 19.69
C ALA A 21 25.45 7.94 19.93
N GLY A 22 26.27 8.79 19.33
CA GLY A 22 27.72 8.75 19.44
C GLY A 22 28.37 7.53 18.78
N LEU A 23 27.69 6.91 17.80
CA LEU A 23 28.13 5.66 17.13
C LEU A 23 29.06 5.91 15.93
N ARG A 24 29.25 7.17 15.53
CA ARG A 24 30.07 7.55 14.36
C ARG A 24 31.50 6.97 14.38
N PRO A 25 32.22 6.93 15.51
CA PRO A 25 33.55 6.35 15.56
C PRO A 25 33.61 4.88 15.22
N LEU A 26 32.58 4.10 15.52
CA LEU A 26 32.51 2.67 15.14
C LEU A 26 32.44 2.44 13.63
N LEU A 27 31.89 3.40 12.91
CA LEU A 27 31.87 3.39 11.45
C LEU A 27 33.16 3.92 10.84
N ASN A 28 33.84 4.87 11.51
CA ASN A 28 35.12 5.44 11.06
C ASN A 28 36.22 4.40 10.98
N GLU A 29 36.31 3.49 11.95
CA GLU A 29 37.28 2.39 11.94
C GLU A 29 37.18 1.52 10.67
N ARG A 30 36.05 1.60 9.95
CA ARG A 30 35.73 0.87 8.73
C ARG A 30 35.69 1.74 7.47
N GLY A 31 36.07 3.02 7.57
CA GLY A 31 36.07 3.95 6.43
C GLY A 31 34.68 4.39 5.95
N MET A 32 33.62 4.14 6.75
CA MET A 32 32.21 4.41 6.36
C MET A 32 31.73 5.83 6.67
N ASP A 33 32.52 6.66 7.30
CA ASP A 33 32.13 8.02 7.73
C ASP A 33 31.75 8.90 6.53
N LYS A 34 32.59 8.91 5.49
CA LYS A 34 32.26 9.59 4.24
C LYS A 34 31.03 9.02 3.56
N GLY A 35 30.87 7.70 3.61
CA GLY A 35 29.68 7.03 3.09
C GLY A 35 28.38 7.49 3.75
N LEU A 36 28.41 7.73 5.06
CA LEU A 36 27.27 8.25 5.83
C LEU A 36 26.86 9.66 5.37
N ASP A 37 27.83 10.54 5.14
CA ASP A 37 27.55 11.87 4.64
C ASP A 37 27.08 11.83 3.17
N ASP A 38 27.69 10.99 2.32
CA ASP A 38 27.28 10.76 0.93
C ASP A 38 25.82 10.22 0.86
N ALA A 39 25.45 9.29 1.75
CA ALA A 39 24.09 8.75 1.84
C ALA A 39 23.06 9.80 2.24
N ALA A 40 23.43 10.68 3.17
CA ALA A 40 22.55 11.73 3.67
C ALA A 40 22.18 12.78 2.60
N ILE A 41 23.11 13.09 1.69
CA ILE A 41 22.89 14.04 0.59
C ILE A 41 22.58 13.35 -0.76
N GLU A 42 22.48 12.03 -0.77
CA GLU A 42 22.32 11.22 -1.99
C GLU A 42 23.38 11.51 -3.08
N ALA A 43 24.65 11.66 -2.62
CA ALA A 43 25.77 12.01 -3.50
C ALA A 43 26.07 10.98 -4.60
N ARG A 44 25.58 9.74 -4.45
CA ARG A 44 25.73 8.62 -5.38
C ARG A 44 24.38 8.14 -5.87
N PRO A 45 23.74 8.82 -6.82
CA PRO A 45 22.35 8.59 -7.20
C PRO A 45 22.01 7.15 -7.61
N GLU A 46 22.98 6.43 -8.22
CA GLU A 46 22.80 5.05 -8.70
C GLU A 46 23.14 3.96 -7.66
N SER A 47 23.54 4.33 -6.44
CA SER A 47 23.94 3.37 -5.38
C SER A 47 23.64 3.82 -3.95
N THR A 48 22.82 4.84 -3.77
CA THR A 48 22.48 5.38 -2.43
C THR A 48 21.78 4.34 -1.56
N ALA A 49 20.86 3.56 -2.12
CA ALA A 49 20.16 2.51 -1.37
C ALA A 49 21.11 1.39 -0.92
N GLU A 50 22.08 1.01 -1.75
CA GLU A 50 23.11 0.03 -1.43
C GLU A 50 24.02 0.54 -0.31
N LEU A 51 24.42 1.80 -0.39
CA LEU A 51 25.24 2.45 0.62
C LEU A 51 24.52 2.53 1.98
N ILE A 52 23.23 2.88 1.99
CA ILE A 52 22.41 2.88 3.22
C ILE A 52 22.34 1.47 3.80
N ALA A 53 22.09 0.44 2.98
CA ALA A 53 22.04 -0.96 3.43
C ALA A 53 23.37 -1.43 4.02
N GLU A 54 24.49 -1.01 3.45
CA GLU A 54 25.83 -1.31 3.97
C GLU A 54 26.06 -0.64 5.33
N ILE A 55 25.72 0.65 5.46
CA ILE A 55 25.83 1.38 6.73
C ILE A 55 24.94 0.73 7.79
N GLU A 56 23.69 0.38 7.44
CA GLU A 56 22.76 -0.34 8.30
C GLU A 56 23.39 -1.65 8.82
N GLN A 57 23.94 -2.47 7.94
CA GLN A 57 24.57 -3.71 8.32
C GLN A 57 25.78 -3.51 9.27
N GLN A 58 26.60 -2.49 9.02
CA GLN A 58 27.74 -2.20 9.88
C GLN A 58 27.30 -1.67 11.26
N LEU A 59 26.26 -0.84 11.29
CA LEU A 59 25.67 -0.37 12.54
C LEU A 59 25.12 -1.55 13.38
N LEU A 60 24.36 -2.46 12.74
CA LEU A 60 23.82 -3.65 13.41
C LEU A 60 24.94 -4.55 13.98
N LYS A 61 26.03 -4.76 13.21
CA LYS A 61 27.20 -5.52 13.69
C LYS A 61 27.87 -4.83 14.89
N ALA A 62 28.00 -3.50 14.86
CA ALA A 62 28.58 -2.75 15.95
C ALA A 62 27.73 -2.83 17.22
N VAL A 63 26.42 -2.66 17.11
CA VAL A 63 25.49 -2.80 18.24
C VAL A 63 25.47 -4.24 18.77
N HIS A 64 25.55 -5.26 17.92
CA HIS A 64 25.69 -6.65 18.38
C HIS A 64 26.94 -6.85 19.23
N ALA A 65 28.07 -6.33 18.79
CA ALA A 65 29.34 -6.46 19.51
C ALA A 65 29.35 -5.74 20.86
N GLU A 66 28.72 -4.57 20.95
CA GLU A 66 28.75 -3.71 22.13
C GLU A 66 27.58 -3.94 23.10
N CYS A 67 26.40 -4.30 22.59
CA CYS A 67 25.18 -4.40 23.39
C CYS A 67 24.54 -5.80 23.35
N GLY A 68 25.09 -6.75 22.59
CA GLY A 68 24.62 -8.11 22.50
C GLY A 68 23.43 -8.33 21.56
N PRO A 69 22.96 -9.61 21.45
CA PRO A 69 21.98 -10.03 20.47
C PRO A 69 20.58 -9.40 20.67
N SER A 70 20.16 -9.15 21.89
CA SER A 70 18.84 -8.58 22.17
C SER A 70 18.70 -7.16 21.62
N TRP A 71 19.72 -6.33 21.81
CA TRP A 71 19.74 -4.97 21.27
C TRP A 71 19.90 -4.95 19.75
N HIS A 72 20.67 -5.88 19.20
CA HIS A 72 20.79 -6.06 17.76
C HIS A 72 19.43 -6.36 17.14
N GLN A 73 18.68 -7.33 17.66
CA GLN A 73 17.35 -7.73 17.16
C GLN A 73 16.35 -6.56 17.29
N TRP A 74 16.37 -5.88 18.43
CA TRP A 74 15.51 -4.72 18.64
C TRP A 74 15.83 -3.59 17.66
N LEU A 75 17.11 -3.24 17.45
CA LEU A 75 17.50 -2.17 16.54
C LEU A 75 17.14 -2.50 15.09
N ASP A 76 17.34 -3.74 14.65
CA ASP A 76 16.95 -4.19 13.32
C ASP A 76 15.43 -4.05 13.09
N ALA A 77 14.62 -4.49 14.06
CA ALA A 77 13.17 -4.32 14.00
C ALA A 77 12.75 -2.85 14.06
N ALA A 78 13.34 -2.06 14.95
CA ALA A 78 13.10 -0.63 15.11
C ALA A 78 13.46 0.16 13.86
N TRP A 79 14.60 -0.14 13.24
CA TRP A 79 15.02 0.51 12.00
C TRP A 79 14.10 0.14 10.83
N ARG A 80 13.75 -1.15 10.67
CA ARG A 80 12.79 -1.58 9.63
C ARG A 80 11.44 -0.89 9.80
N HIS A 81 10.93 -0.80 11.02
CA HIS A 81 9.68 -0.10 11.31
C HIS A 81 9.78 1.39 10.96
N THR A 82 10.84 2.07 11.41
CA THR A 82 11.07 3.50 11.12
C THR A 82 11.17 3.75 9.61
N ARG A 83 11.96 2.94 8.90
CA ARG A 83 12.11 3.03 7.44
C ARG A 83 10.76 2.85 6.73
N THR A 84 10.01 1.80 7.07
CA THR A 84 8.70 1.55 6.48
C THR A 84 7.72 2.70 6.76
N THR A 85 7.69 3.21 7.98
CA THR A 85 6.85 4.36 8.34
C THR A 85 7.21 5.60 7.50
N ILE A 86 8.50 5.95 7.40
CA ILE A 86 8.95 7.08 6.58
C ILE A 86 8.60 6.87 5.10
N GLN A 87 8.86 5.68 4.57
CA GLN A 87 8.52 5.33 3.18
C GLN A 87 7.02 5.44 2.91
N THR A 88 6.19 4.95 3.83
CA THR A 88 4.74 5.05 3.72
C THR A 88 4.27 6.50 3.74
N LEU A 89 4.81 7.32 4.65
CA LEU A 89 4.49 8.76 4.71
C LEU A 89 4.89 9.47 3.42
N VAL A 90 6.13 9.28 2.96
CA VAL A 90 6.64 9.92 1.74
C VAL A 90 5.85 9.51 0.50
N GLN A 91 5.34 8.27 0.46
CA GLN A 91 4.50 7.81 -0.65
C GLN A 91 3.08 8.40 -0.63
N ASN A 92 2.58 8.87 0.51
CA ASN A 92 1.18 9.24 0.69
C ASN A 92 0.95 10.70 1.05
N ILE A 93 1.94 11.41 1.58
CA ILE A 93 1.79 12.80 2.02
C ILE A 93 2.49 13.75 1.04
N ASP A 94 1.76 14.73 0.54
CA ASP A 94 2.32 15.82 -0.26
C ASP A 94 2.84 16.93 0.66
N GLU A 95 3.97 17.56 0.29
CA GLU A 95 4.59 18.62 1.10
C GLU A 95 3.65 19.78 1.42
N MET A 96 2.62 20.00 0.61
CA MET A 96 1.64 21.05 0.85
C MET A 96 0.80 20.83 2.07
N SER A 97 0.48 19.58 2.40
CA SER A 97 -0.37 19.26 3.54
C SER A 97 0.27 19.61 4.90
N TRP A 98 1.55 19.93 4.92
CA TRP A 98 2.32 20.25 6.13
C TRP A 98 3.37 21.36 5.96
N ALA A 99 3.27 22.15 4.89
CA ALA A 99 4.18 23.27 4.65
C ALA A 99 4.00 24.45 5.63
N ASP A 100 2.85 24.56 6.28
CA ASP A 100 2.53 25.56 7.31
C ASP A 100 2.86 25.08 8.75
N GLU A 101 2.77 26.00 9.70
CA GLU A 101 3.07 25.70 11.13
C GLU A 101 2.11 24.65 11.69
N ASP A 102 0.80 24.72 11.36
CA ASP A 102 -0.21 23.76 11.81
C ASP A 102 0.06 22.36 11.26
N GLY A 103 0.47 22.26 9.99
CA GLY A 103 0.86 20.97 9.39
C GLY A 103 2.11 20.38 10.02
N GLN A 104 3.11 21.23 10.34
CA GLN A 104 4.31 20.79 11.06
C GLN A 104 4.00 20.34 12.49
N GLU A 105 3.10 21.05 13.17
CA GLU A 105 2.64 20.63 14.49
C GLU A 105 1.87 19.30 14.44
N LEU A 106 0.96 19.17 13.49
CA LEU A 106 0.25 17.91 13.25
C LEU A 106 1.24 16.75 13.01
N TYR A 107 2.26 16.96 12.18
CA TYR A 107 3.30 15.94 11.94
C TYR A 107 4.06 15.58 13.21
N ARG A 108 4.45 16.57 14.00
CA ARG A 108 5.13 16.33 15.26
C ARG A 108 4.27 15.49 16.21
N GLU A 109 3.00 15.86 16.38
CA GLU A 109 2.08 15.22 17.33
C GLU A 109 1.65 13.82 16.89
N THR A 110 1.44 13.62 15.59
CA THR A 110 0.83 12.38 15.07
C THR A 110 1.85 11.39 14.51
N VAL A 111 3.09 11.82 14.20
CA VAL A 111 4.14 10.97 13.63
C VAL A 111 5.37 10.91 14.52
N GLN A 112 6.02 12.05 14.77
CA GLN A 112 7.33 12.05 15.44
C GLN A 112 7.24 11.56 16.88
N LEU A 113 6.34 12.13 17.68
CA LEU A 113 6.19 11.74 19.08
C LEU A 113 5.71 10.29 19.24
N PRO A 114 4.68 9.83 18.50
CA PRO A 114 4.26 8.43 18.53
C PRO A 114 5.37 7.44 18.13
N LEU A 115 6.16 7.76 17.11
CA LEU A 115 7.27 6.90 16.69
C LEU A 115 8.33 6.80 17.78
N CYS A 116 8.82 7.93 18.32
CA CYS A 116 9.80 7.96 19.40
C CYS A 116 9.30 7.20 20.64
N ARG A 117 8.06 7.42 21.04
CA ARG A 117 7.42 6.72 22.14
C ARG A 117 7.35 5.21 21.89
N GLY A 118 6.86 4.81 20.70
CA GLY A 118 6.72 3.40 20.32
C GLY A 118 8.05 2.66 20.39
N LEU A 119 9.14 3.29 19.94
CA LEU A 119 10.49 2.75 20.01
C LEU A 119 10.94 2.59 21.47
N LEU A 120 10.78 3.62 22.31
CA LEU A 120 11.17 3.56 23.74
C LEU A 120 10.36 2.50 24.50
N GLN A 121 9.04 2.46 24.31
CA GLN A 121 8.19 1.45 24.95
C GLN A 121 8.50 0.03 24.47
N SER A 122 8.86 -0.13 23.19
CA SER A 122 9.30 -1.42 22.65
C SER A 122 10.60 -1.88 23.27
N ALA A 123 11.60 -0.97 23.41
CA ALA A 123 12.84 -1.25 24.12
C ALA A 123 12.58 -1.66 25.57
N GLN A 124 11.75 -0.90 26.29
CA GLN A 124 11.41 -1.19 27.70
C GLN A 124 10.71 -2.53 27.88
N ARG A 125 9.82 -2.95 26.96
CA ARG A 125 9.14 -4.23 27.02
C ARG A 125 10.04 -5.41 26.74
N GLN A 126 11.02 -5.26 25.85
CA GLN A 126 11.93 -6.34 25.47
C GLN A 126 13.15 -6.45 26.38
N MET A 127 13.56 -5.30 26.94
CA MET A 127 14.78 -5.18 27.73
C MET A 127 14.47 -4.39 29.01
N SER A 128 14.56 -5.04 30.15
CA SER A 128 14.39 -4.38 31.45
C SER A 128 15.36 -3.19 31.57
N GLY A 129 14.84 -2.01 31.89
CA GLY A 129 15.63 -0.78 31.88
C GLY A 129 15.14 0.28 32.86
N PRO A 130 15.71 1.48 32.82
CA PRO A 130 15.32 2.58 33.67
C PRO A 130 13.88 3.04 33.37
N PRO A 131 13.15 3.67 34.31
CA PRO A 131 11.81 4.20 34.12
C PRO A 131 11.79 5.24 32.99
N LEU A 132 10.95 5.06 31.96
CA LEU A 132 10.95 5.89 30.74
C LEU A 132 10.64 7.37 30.99
N ASN A 133 9.70 7.69 31.91
CA ASN A 133 9.38 9.07 32.23
C ASN A 133 10.59 9.82 32.81
N ASN A 134 11.29 9.18 33.74
CA ASN A 134 12.51 9.73 34.35
C ASN A 134 13.64 9.80 33.32
N LEU A 135 13.78 8.76 32.50
CA LEU A 135 14.77 8.71 31.43
C LEU A 135 14.58 9.82 30.40
N CYS A 136 13.35 10.17 30.03
CA CYS A 136 13.09 11.32 29.15
C CYS A 136 13.37 12.66 29.84
N ALA A 137 13.10 12.79 31.14
CA ALA A 137 13.34 14.02 31.90
C ALA A 137 14.82 14.27 32.09
N SER A 138 15.56 13.29 32.62
CA SER A 138 16.99 13.38 33.00
C SER A 138 17.74 12.12 32.54
N PRO A 139 18.06 11.98 31.25
CA PRO A 139 18.51 10.70 30.68
C PRO A 139 19.71 10.07 31.37
N PHE A 140 20.82 10.79 31.45
CA PHE A 140 22.06 10.28 32.03
C PHE A 140 21.91 10.06 33.54
N HIS A 141 21.26 10.99 34.24
CA HIS A 141 21.02 10.86 35.69
C HIS A 141 20.19 9.58 35.98
N THR A 142 19.10 9.37 35.28
CA THR A 142 18.23 8.20 35.47
C THR A 142 18.96 6.89 35.13
N TRP A 143 19.84 6.89 34.14
CA TRP A 143 20.66 5.72 33.84
C TRP A 143 21.63 5.44 34.97
N VAL A 144 22.29 6.47 35.54
CA VAL A 144 23.23 6.34 36.69
C VAL A 144 22.49 5.81 37.93
N GLU A 145 21.31 6.35 38.25
CA GLU A 145 20.46 5.86 39.36
C GLU A 145 20.09 4.41 39.19
N TRP A 146 19.62 4.06 37.96
CA TRP A 146 19.23 2.68 37.64
C TRP A 146 20.43 1.72 37.74
N LEU A 147 21.60 2.08 37.22
CA LEU A 147 22.79 1.26 37.30
C LEU A 147 23.32 1.14 38.76
N SER A 148 23.27 2.22 39.53
CA SER A 148 23.59 2.24 40.95
C SER A 148 22.72 1.23 41.74
N ALA A 149 21.42 1.22 41.46
CA ALA A 149 20.51 0.25 42.06
C ALA A 149 20.78 -1.22 41.60
N GLN A 150 21.15 -1.45 40.33
CA GLN A 150 21.54 -2.78 39.85
C GLN A 150 22.80 -3.31 40.51
N LEU A 151 23.74 -2.43 40.85
CA LEU A 151 25.01 -2.75 41.50
C LEU A 151 24.91 -2.76 43.02
N ALA A 152 23.81 -2.28 43.60
CA ALA A 152 23.63 -2.07 45.03
C ALA A 152 24.72 -1.22 45.66
N ILE A 153 25.16 -0.15 44.96
CA ILE A 153 26.19 0.79 45.43
C ILE A 153 25.64 2.21 45.46
N GLU A 154 26.25 3.08 46.25
CA GLU A 154 25.89 4.51 46.28
C GLU A 154 26.22 5.19 44.94
N GLN A 155 25.41 6.16 44.56
CA GLN A 155 25.57 6.93 43.31
C GLN A 155 26.95 7.67 43.27
N ALA A 156 27.44 8.18 44.41
CA ALA A 156 28.74 8.85 44.49
C ALA A 156 29.86 7.87 44.10
N THR A 157 29.85 6.66 44.65
CA THR A 157 30.84 5.62 44.35
C THR A 157 30.77 5.18 42.88
N LEU A 158 29.57 5.11 42.31
CA LEU A 158 29.42 4.81 40.85
C LEU A 158 30.03 5.94 40.01
N LEU A 159 29.83 7.22 40.37
CA LEU A 159 30.39 8.35 39.63
C LEU A 159 31.92 8.38 39.65
N GLU A 160 32.55 8.05 40.76
CA GLU A 160 34.03 7.89 40.87
C GLU A 160 34.54 6.78 39.95
N ARG A 161 33.84 5.65 39.89
CA ARG A 161 34.15 4.55 38.96
C ARG A 161 33.98 4.98 37.51
N LEU A 162 32.87 5.67 37.19
CA LEU A 162 32.59 6.18 35.83
C LEU A 162 33.65 7.21 35.40
N GLU A 163 34.12 8.08 36.29
CA GLU A 163 35.24 9.01 36.02
C GLU A 163 36.47 8.26 35.53
N SER A 164 36.87 7.24 36.28
CA SER A 164 38.03 6.42 35.95
C SER A 164 37.85 5.64 34.64
N CYS A 165 36.70 4.92 34.48
CA CYS A 165 36.52 4.01 33.37
C CYS A 165 36.17 4.72 32.06
N LEU A 166 35.41 5.81 32.10
CA LEU A 166 35.06 6.59 30.91
C LEU A 166 36.18 7.57 30.50
N GLY A 167 37.16 7.82 31.38
CA GLY A 167 38.22 8.82 31.17
C GLY A 167 37.63 10.22 31.04
N VAL A 168 36.67 10.55 31.89
CA VAL A 168 35.94 11.82 31.91
C VAL A 168 36.07 12.44 33.28
N ASP A 169 36.41 13.70 33.38
CA ASP A 169 36.52 14.39 34.65
C ASP A 169 35.16 14.52 35.37
N ILE A 170 35.18 14.54 36.69
CA ILE A 170 33.98 14.60 37.53
C ILE A 170 33.08 15.82 37.21
N ARG A 171 33.66 16.95 36.78
CA ARG A 171 32.89 18.14 36.39
C ARG A 171 32.08 17.91 35.14
N SER A 172 32.63 17.16 34.20
CA SER A 172 31.90 16.76 33.00
C SER A 172 30.74 15.81 33.32
N LEU A 173 30.96 14.84 34.22
CA LEU A 173 29.88 13.94 34.68
C LEU A 173 28.79 14.74 35.41
N GLN A 174 29.16 15.68 36.30
CA GLN A 174 28.21 16.56 36.99
C GLN A 174 27.39 17.42 36.00
N ARG A 175 27.98 17.91 34.92
CA ARG A 175 27.29 18.66 33.88
C ARG A 175 26.29 17.76 33.14
N TRP A 176 26.63 16.48 32.89
CA TRP A 176 25.71 15.53 32.26
C TRP A 176 24.55 15.17 33.17
N LEU A 177 24.79 15.00 34.46
CA LEU A 177 23.71 14.82 35.44
C LEU A 177 22.75 16.03 35.48
N GLN A 178 23.24 17.23 35.17
CA GLN A 178 22.44 18.46 35.04
C GLN A 178 21.75 18.61 33.67
N GLY A 179 21.78 17.60 32.82
CA GLY A 179 21.11 17.61 31.54
C GLY A 179 21.88 18.25 30.38
N LYS A 180 23.18 18.54 30.53
CA LYS A 180 24.00 19.09 29.43
C LYS A 180 24.31 18.02 28.38
N PRO A 181 24.37 18.36 27.07
CA PRO A 181 24.65 17.40 25.98
C PRO A 181 26.00 16.66 26.19
N ILE A 182 25.99 15.37 25.78
CA ILE A 182 27.17 14.50 25.87
C ILE A 182 27.82 14.45 24.48
N LYS A 183 28.91 15.17 24.29
CA LYS A 183 29.60 15.28 22.99
C LYS A 183 30.85 14.40 22.86
N LYS A 184 31.10 13.48 23.78
CA LYS A 184 32.27 12.61 23.77
C LYS A 184 31.92 11.23 23.17
N SER A 185 32.94 10.64 22.50
CA SER A 185 32.94 9.24 22.13
C SER A 185 33.55 8.39 23.23
N PHE A 186 32.94 7.29 23.57
CA PHE A 186 33.38 6.38 24.64
C PHE A 186 33.77 4.97 24.15
N TRP A 187 33.88 4.79 22.87
CA TRP A 187 34.11 3.46 22.30
C TRP A 187 35.51 2.92 22.61
N PRO A 188 35.65 1.63 22.87
CA PRO A 188 34.62 0.61 23.02
C PRO A 188 33.83 0.76 24.32
N LEU A 189 32.54 0.96 24.25
CA LEU A 189 31.70 1.31 25.40
C LEU A 189 31.50 0.12 26.34
N ARG A 190 31.28 -1.08 25.79
CA ARG A 190 31.09 -2.31 26.58
C ARG A 190 32.25 -2.53 27.57
N LYS A 191 33.50 -2.48 27.10
CA LYS A 191 34.68 -2.65 27.92
C LYS A 191 34.76 -1.64 29.06
N LYS A 192 34.32 -0.40 28.80
CA LYS A 192 34.29 0.67 29.82
C LYS A 192 33.21 0.41 30.87
N VAL A 193 32.01 -0.01 30.45
CA VAL A 193 30.92 -0.41 31.36
C VAL A 193 31.35 -1.64 32.18
N GLU A 194 31.96 -2.64 31.58
CA GLU A 194 32.50 -3.84 32.25
C GLU A 194 33.52 -3.45 33.34
N ALA A 195 34.41 -2.54 33.00
CA ALA A 195 35.40 -2.02 33.98
C ALA A 195 34.75 -1.25 35.15
N CYS A 196 33.67 -0.53 34.92
CA CYS A 196 32.95 0.19 35.99
C CYS A 196 32.21 -0.75 36.94
N VAL A 197 31.71 -1.88 36.46
CA VAL A 197 30.89 -2.79 37.27
C VAL A 197 31.68 -3.88 37.97
N ASP A 198 32.98 -4.01 37.68
CA ASP A 198 33.96 -4.87 38.37
C ASP A 198 33.46 -6.30 38.63
N ARG A 199 32.94 -6.96 37.59
CA ARG A 199 32.33 -8.30 37.59
C ARG A 199 31.09 -8.49 38.49
N ALA A 200 30.54 -7.40 39.01
CA ALA A 200 29.33 -7.45 39.84
C ALA A 200 28.04 -7.80 39.06
N LEU A 201 28.05 -7.61 37.75
CA LEU A 201 26.92 -7.91 36.87
C LEU A 201 27.18 -9.12 35.97
N SER A 202 26.12 -9.86 35.64
CA SER A 202 26.17 -10.89 34.60
C SER A 202 26.40 -10.25 33.22
N GLU A 203 26.90 -11.06 32.27
CA GLU A 203 27.10 -10.61 30.88
C GLU A 203 25.87 -9.92 30.28
N ARG A 204 24.67 -10.51 30.50
CA ARG A 204 23.41 -9.93 30.05
C ARG A 204 23.10 -8.58 30.70
N GLN A 205 23.42 -8.39 31.96
CA GLN A 205 23.22 -7.11 32.65
C GLN A 205 24.18 -6.03 32.13
N VAL A 206 25.42 -6.41 31.80
CA VAL A 206 26.38 -5.50 31.13
C VAL A 206 25.86 -5.09 29.76
N GLU A 207 25.38 -6.02 28.96
CA GLU A 207 24.75 -5.72 27.65
C GLU A 207 23.58 -4.76 27.79
N LEU A 208 22.65 -5.02 28.72
CA LEU A 208 21.53 -4.13 29.00
C LEU A 208 21.99 -2.75 29.45
N SER A 209 22.97 -2.67 30.35
CA SER A 209 23.52 -1.40 30.85
C SER A 209 24.17 -0.58 29.75
N THR A 210 24.93 -1.24 28.86
CA THR A 210 25.58 -0.61 27.71
C THR A 210 24.53 -0.07 26.72
N GLY A 211 23.52 -0.86 26.38
CA GLY A 211 22.47 -0.44 25.46
C GLY A 211 21.63 0.74 26.01
N TRP A 212 21.24 0.67 27.28
CA TRP A 212 20.51 1.78 27.92
C TRP A 212 21.36 3.04 28.08
N LEU A 213 22.69 2.91 28.20
CA LEU A 213 23.57 4.06 28.17
C LEU A 213 23.55 4.77 26.81
N ILE A 214 23.55 4.00 25.70
CA ILE A 214 23.41 4.57 24.35
C ILE A 214 22.07 5.31 24.21
N VAL A 215 20.97 4.72 24.67
CA VAL A 215 19.65 5.38 24.68
C VAL A 215 19.68 6.66 25.51
N ALA A 216 20.29 6.63 26.69
CA ALA A 216 20.44 7.81 27.55
C ALA A 216 21.29 8.92 26.90
N ILE A 217 22.40 8.56 26.24
CA ILE A 217 23.23 9.51 25.48
C ILE A 217 22.43 10.13 24.33
N THR A 218 21.71 9.32 23.57
CA THR A 218 20.87 9.78 22.47
C THR A 218 19.81 10.77 22.96
N LEU A 219 19.05 10.40 23.98
CA LEU A 219 18.04 11.28 24.59
C LEU A 219 18.64 12.55 25.16
N GLN A 220 19.82 12.46 25.76
CA GLN A 220 20.54 13.63 26.34
C GLN A 220 20.92 14.67 25.28
N ASN A 221 21.17 14.22 24.04
CA ASN A 221 21.53 15.06 22.90
C ASN A 221 20.31 15.67 22.18
N ILE A 222 19.12 15.15 22.42
CA ILE A 222 17.87 15.71 21.91
C ILE A 222 17.47 16.97 22.69
N PRO A 223 16.92 18.02 22.05
CA PRO A 223 16.43 19.21 22.72
C PRO A 223 15.45 18.91 23.88
N THR A 224 15.60 19.61 25.01
CA THR A 224 14.78 19.37 26.22
C THR A 224 13.27 19.46 25.92
N VAL A 225 12.84 20.41 25.09
CA VAL A 225 11.42 20.57 24.71
C VAL A 225 10.88 19.29 24.08
N LEU A 226 11.66 18.67 23.18
CA LEU A 226 11.24 17.43 22.53
C LEU A 226 11.22 16.24 23.51
N ARG A 227 12.17 16.14 24.43
CA ARG A 227 12.19 15.11 25.48
C ARG A 227 10.97 15.20 26.39
N VAL A 228 10.58 16.42 26.79
CA VAL A 228 9.37 16.67 27.60
C VAL A 228 8.13 16.24 26.83
N ALA A 229 8.03 16.59 25.55
CA ALA A 229 6.92 16.18 24.70
C ALA A 229 6.84 14.64 24.56
N ILE A 230 7.97 13.95 24.36
CA ILE A 230 8.05 12.48 24.34
C ILE A 230 7.55 11.91 25.67
N SER A 231 8.02 12.44 26.81
CA SER A 231 7.60 11.99 28.14
C SER A 231 6.09 12.14 28.35
N GLN A 232 5.52 13.27 27.97
CA GLN A 232 4.07 13.50 28.04
C GLN A 232 3.31 12.53 27.12
N SER A 233 3.85 12.25 25.95
CA SER A 233 3.20 11.34 24.97
C SER A 233 3.18 9.88 25.45
N LEU A 234 4.01 9.46 26.41
CA LEU A 234 4.04 8.07 26.92
C LEU A 234 2.70 7.59 27.49
N GLN A 235 1.83 8.52 27.87
CA GLN A 235 0.52 8.23 28.46
C GLN A 235 -0.62 8.05 27.46
N TYR A 236 -0.40 8.40 26.19
CA TYR A 236 -1.44 8.39 25.15
C TYR A 236 -1.25 7.25 24.15
N SER A 237 -2.34 6.75 23.57
CA SER A 237 -2.25 5.84 22.42
C SER A 237 -2.03 6.64 21.14
N PRO A 238 -1.14 6.20 20.23
CA PRO A 238 -0.96 6.89 18.95
C PRO A 238 -2.17 6.66 18.05
N PRO A 239 -2.51 7.63 17.20
CA PRO A 239 -3.45 7.38 16.13
C PRO A 239 -2.84 6.34 15.15
N PRO A 240 -3.69 5.51 14.51
CA PRO A 240 -3.26 4.67 13.41
C PRO A 240 -2.58 5.49 12.29
N LEU A 241 -1.60 4.90 11.60
CA LEU A 241 -0.87 5.61 10.55
C LEU A 241 -1.79 6.08 9.42
N ASP A 242 -2.83 5.31 9.12
CA ASP A 242 -3.82 5.64 8.09
C ASP A 242 -4.64 6.89 8.46
N ASP A 243 -5.03 7.05 9.73
CA ASP A 243 -5.70 8.26 10.21
C ASP A 243 -4.80 9.49 10.06
N VAL A 244 -3.50 9.32 10.31
CA VAL A 244 -2.51 10.39 10.12
C VAL A 244 -2.43 10.78 8.65
N ILE A 245 -2.27 9.80 7.75
CA ILE A 245 -2.25 10.01 6.30
C ILE A 245 -3.55 10.70 5.86
N ASN A 246 -4.68 10.25 6.39
CA ASN A 246 -5.99 10.82 6.11
C ASN A 246 -6.09 12.30 6.52
N SER A 247 -5.57 12.65 7.67
CA SER A 247 -5.56 14.05 8.15
C SER A 247 -4.75 14.96 7.23
N PHE A 248 -3.57 14.52 6.81
CA PHE A 248 -2.74 15.28 5.88
C PHE A 248 -3.37 15.45 4.51
N ALA A 249 -4.05 14.43 4.02
CA ALA A 249 -4.69 14.52 2.72
C ALA A 249 -5.96 15.36 2.71
N GLN A 250 -6.69 15.46 3.81
CA GLN A 250 -7.77 16.44 3.93
C GLN A 250 -7.23 17.87 3.82
N ARG A 251 -6.07 18.13 4.43
CA ARG A 251 -5.39 19.43 4.29
C ARG A 251 -4.95 19.67 2.84
N GLU A 252 -4.37 18.69 2.17
CA GLU A 252 -3.99 18.77 0.76
C GLU A 252 -5.20 19.08 -0.14
N ALA A 253 -6.33 18.39 0.08
CA ALA A 253 -7.55 18.61 -0.67
C ALA A 253 -8.06 20.07 -0.55
N GLN A 254 -7.94 20.69 0.61
CA GLN A 254 -8.28 22.09 0.80
C GLN A 254 -7.42 23.02 -0.07
N TRP A 255 -6.11 22.75 -0.16
CA TRP A 255 -5.19 23.53 -0.97
C TRP A 255 -5.40 23.38 -2.49
N ALA A 256 -5.98 22.25 -2.94
CA ALA A 256 -6.23 22.02 -4.37
C ALA A 256 -7.14 23.07 -5.03
N PHE A 257 -7.99 23.74 -4.25
CA PHE A 257 -8.94 24.72 -4.73
C PHE A 257 -8.47 26.20 -4.57
N HIS A 258 -7.24 26.43 -4.12
CA HIS A 258 -6.72 27.77 -3.87
C HIS A 258 -5.71 28.20 -4.94
N GLY A 259 -5.60 29.52 -5.12
CA GLY A 259 -4.62 30.14 -5.99
C GLY A 259 -4.69 29.69 -7.46
N ILE A 260 -3.53 29.54 -8.08
CA ILE A 260 -3.44 29.11 -9.48
C ILE A 260 -3.85 27.65 -9.70
N ARG A 261 -3.85 26.82 -8.66
CA ARG A 261 -4.24 25.42 -8.73
C ARG A 261 -5.65 25.22 -9.21
N LYS A 262 -6.58 26.08 -8.77
CA LYS A 262 -7.97 26.05 -9.22
C LYS A 262 -8.09 26.08 -10.75
N LYS A 263 -7.14 26.70 -11.45
CA LYS A 263 -7.08 26.77 -12.91
C LYS A 263 -6.18 25.71 -13.52
N ALA A 264 -5.06 25.41 -12.85
CA ALA A 264 -4.06 24.47 -13.36
C ALA A 264 -4.55 23.01 -13.30
N ILE A 265 -5.26 22.61 -12.24
CA ILE A 265 -5.73 21.23 -12.06
C ILE A 265 -6.68 20.78 -13.19
N PRO A 266 -7.75 21.54 -13.55
CA PRO A 266 -8.60 21.17 -14.69
C PRO A 266 -7.82 21.02 -16.00
N LEU A 267 -6.86 21.90 -16.25
CA LEU A 267 -6.03 21.84 -17.45
C LEU A 267 -5.10 20.62 -17.45
N ILE A 268 -4.55 20.24 -16.30
CA ILE A 268 -3.75 19.01 -16.15
C ILE A 268 -4.60 17.77 -16.46
N ILE A 269 -5.84 17.73 -15.96
CA ILE A 269 -6.79 16.64 -16.23
C ILE A 269 -7.08 16.54 -17.71
N GLU A 270 -7.39 17.66 -18.37
CA GLU A 270 -7.64 17.70 -19.80
C GLU A 270 -6.44 17.17 -20.60
N ILE A 271 -5.21 17.57 -20.22
CA ILE A 271 -3.99 17.07 -20.86
C ILE A 271 -3.87 15.54 -20.65
N GLU A 272 -4.13 15.05 -19.43
CA GLU A 272 -4.08 13.60 -19.13
C GLU A 272 -5.11 12.81 -19.93
N GLU A 273 -6.30 13.34 -20.14
CA GLU A 273 -7.35 12.74 -20.98
C GLU A 273 -6.96 12.68 -22.47
N LEU A 274 -6.35 13.73 -22.97
CA LEU A 274 -5.86 13.78 -24.36
C LEU A 274 -4.75 12.77 -24.64
N PHE A 275 -4.00 12.35 -23.62
CA PHE A 275 -3.01 11.28 -23.76
C PHE A 275 -3.62 9.91 -24.07
N ALA A 276 -4.92 9.70 -23.89
CA ALA A 276 -5.60 8.47 -24.33
C ALA A 276 -5.52 8.27 -25.85
N SER A 277 -5.37 9.35 -26.63
CA SER A 277 -5.19 9.31 -28.09
C SER A 277 -4.13 10.36 -28.53
N THR A 278 -2.91 10.22 -28.06
CA THR A 278 -1.81 11.18 -28.22
C THR A 278 -1.55 11.55 -29.68
N ALA A 279 -1.65 10.59 -30.61
CA ALA A 279 -1.42 10.85 -32.04
C ALA A 279 -2.41 11.83 -32.63
N ALA A 280 -3.67 11.79 -32.21
CA ALA A 280 -4.71 12.69 -32.69
C ALA A 280 -4.65 14.07 -32.05
N HIS A 281 -4.02 14.19 -30.87
CA HIS A 281 -4.11 15.39 -30.02
C HIS A 281 -2.75 16.00 -29.64
N ALA A 282 -1.64 15.60 -30.26
CA ALA A 282 -0.29 16.07 -29.89
C ALA A 282 -0.17 17.61 -29.90
N ASP A 283 -0.73 18.28 -30.89
CA ASP A 283 -0.71 19.75 -30.98
C ASP A 283 -1.56 20.40 -29.89
N THR A 284 -2.73 19.84 -29.58
CA THR A 284 -3.60 20.31 -28.51
C THR A 284 -2.94 20.12 -27.14
N ILE A 285 -2.31 18.95 -26.90
CA ILE A 285 -1.54 18.69 -25.68
C ILE A 285 -0.39 19.71 -25.55
N GLN A 286 0.31 19.99 -26.66
CA GLN A 286 1.41 20.97 -26.66
C GLN A 286 0.91 22.38 -26.32
N LEU A 287 -0.25 22.78 -26.86
CA LEU A 287 -0.88 24.08 -26.57
C LEU A 287 -1.30 24.17 -25.09
N ASN A 288 -1.94 23.14 -24.59
CA ASN A 288 -2.38 23.06 -23.18
C ASN A 288 -1.17 23.06 -22.23
N LEU A 289 -0.07 22.42 -22.56
CA LEU A 289 1.18 22.48 -21.79
C LEU A 289 1.76 23.90 -21.77
N GLN A 290 1.69 24.64 -22.87
CA GLN A 290 2.12 26.05 -22.90
C GLN A 290 1.23 26.93 -22.00
N GLN A 291 -0.08 26.70 -22.01
CA GLN A 291 -1.01 27.40 -21.12
C GLN A 291 -0.73 27.06 -19.65
N LEU A 292 -0.50 25.79 -19.34
CA LEU A 292 -0.12 25.35 -18.00
C LEU A 292 1.17 26.02 -17.53
N GLN A 293 2.19 26.09 -18.39
CA GLN A 293 3.45 26.78 -18.07
C GLN A 293 3.23 28.29 -17.80
N GLN A 294 2.33 28.94 -18.56
CA GLN A 294 1.99 30.34 -18.33
C GLN A 294 1.28 30.54 -16.98
N LEU A 295 0.35 29.66 -16.63
CA LEU A 295 -0.31 29.67 -15.33
C LEU A 295 0.70 29.46 -14.19
N ILE A 296 1.61 28.50 -14.31
CA ILE A 296 2.64 28.23 -13.31
C ILE A 296 3.49 29.49 -13.07
N ARG A 297 3.90 30.20 -14.12
CA ARG A 297 4.70 31.43 -14.00
C ARG A 297 3.96 32.58 -13.29
N GLN A 298 2.64 32.56 -13.27
CA GLN A 298 1.82 33.56 -12.58
C GLN A 298 1.65 33.27 -11.08
N GLY A 299 1.97 32.07 -10.64
CA GLY A 299 1.85 31.65 -9.27
C GLY A 299 2.96 32.18 -8.36
N THR A 300 2.78 32.04 -7.07
CA THR A 300 3.82 32.23 -6.07
C THR A 300 4.96 31.24 -6.27
N GLU A 301 6.15 31.52 -5.74
CA GLU A 301 7.30 30.61 -5.82
C GLU A 301 6.95 29.20 -5.31
N GLN A 302 6.14 29.11 -4.26
CA GLN A 302 5.66 27.86 -3.71
C GLN A 302 4.72 27.11 -4.67
N GLU A 303 3.76 27.80 -5.28
CA GLU A 303 2.84 27.20 -6.27
C GLU A 303 3.60 26.75 -7.52
N GLN A 304 4.59 27.52 -7.96
CA GLN A 304 5.45 27.13 -9.08
C GLN A 304 6.21 25.83 -8.77
N ALA A 305 6.85 25.75 -7.61
CA ALA A 305 7.59 24.55 -7.17
C ALA A 305 6.70 23.30 -7.09
N GLN A 306 5.41 23.49 -6.81
CA GLN A 306 4.47 22.40 -6.67
C GLN A 306 3.90 21.87 -7.98
N LEU A 307 3.78 22.71 -9.00
CA LEU A 307 3.16 22.35 -10.28
C LEU A 307 4.19 22.08 -11.38
N GLN A 308 5.42 22.57 -11.25
CA GLN A 308 6.44 22.45 -12.29
C GLN A 308 6.79 20.99 -12.60
N TYR A 309 6.85 20.10 -11.59
CA TYR A 309 7.11 18.69 -11.83
C TYR A 309 6.03 18.03 -12.70
N GLN A 310 4.76 18.43 -12.54
CA GLN A 310 3.66 17.90 -13.35
C GLN A 310 3.76 18.35 -14.81
N HIS A 311 4.05 19.64 -15.01
CA HIS A 311 4.32 20.15 -16.34
C HIS A 311 5.48 19.41 -17.02
N ASP A 312 6.59 19.20 -16.30
CA ASP A 312 7.76 18.52 -16.84
C ASP A 312 7.46 17.03 -17.09
N TRP A 313 6.69 16.38 -16.22
CA TRP A 313 6.23 15.00 -16.42
C TRP A 313 5.34 14.83 -17.65
N LEU A 314 4.32 15.68 -17.81
CA LEU A 314 3.43 15.65 -18.97
C LEU A 314 4.18 16.02 -20.25
N SER A 315 5.13 16.95 -20.17
CA SER A 315 6.01 17.29 -21.29
C SER A 315 6.93 16.12 -21.66
N ALA A 316 7.47 15.39 -20.68
CA ALA A 316 8.26 14.17 -20.90
C ALA A 316 7.43 13.09 -21.59
N ARG A 317 6.19 12.91 -21.15
CA ARG A 317 5.25 11.95 -21.74
C ARG A 317 4.93 12.31 -23.20
N LEU A 318 4.69 13.58 -23.52
CA LEU A 318 4.51 14.02 -24.91
C LEU A 318 5.78 13.82 -25.74
N ALA A 319 6.94 14.21 -25.21
CA ALA A 319 8.22 14.04 -25.88
C ALA A 319 8.55 12.57 -26.17
N ALA A 320 8.14 11.66 -25.27
CA ALA A 320 8.33 10.21 -25.46
C ALA A 320 7.67 9.67 -26.75
N PHE A 321 6.62 10.33 -27.23
CA PHE A 321 5.90 9.96 -28.44
C PHE A 321 6.29 10.77 -29.68
N THR A 322 6.75 12.01 -29.49
CA THR A 322 6.88 12.99 -30.58
C THR A 322 8.31 13.44 -30.85
N ARG A 323 9.27 13.13 -29.97
CA ARG A 323 10.63 13.68 -30.00
C ARG A 323 11.70 12.59 -29.77
N PRO A 324 13.00 12.92 -29.97
CA PRO A 324 14.09 12.01 -29.60
C PRO A 324 14.01 11.62 -28.12
N HIS A 325 14.27 10.36 -27.81
CA HIS A 325 14.18 9.79 -26.46
C HIS A 325 15.06 10.52 -25.44
N SER A 326 16.21 11.05 -25.83
CA SER A 326 17.12 11.81 -24.95
C SER A 326 16.48 13.07 -24.36
N GLU A 327 15.62 13.75 -25.13
CA GLU A 327 14.87 14.91 -24.62
C GLU A 327 13.84 14.51 -23.58
N ALA A 328 13.09 13.44 -23.83
CA ALA A 328 12.12 12.91 -22.90
C ALA A 328 12.79 12.42 -21.60
N VAL A 329 13.93 11.72 -21.69
CA VAL A 329 14.71 11.28 -20.52
C VAL A 329 15.15 12.48 -19.67
N THR A 330 15.59 13.58 -20.29
CA THR A 330 15.98 14.80 -19.59
C THR A 330 14.80 15.41 -18.83
N LEU A 331 13.63 15.43 -19.44
CA LEU A 331 12.40 15.93 -18.80
C LEU A 331 11.95 15.02 -17.65
N TYR A 332 12.02 13.69 -17.83
CA TYR A 332 11.74 12.74 -16.73
C TYR A 332 12.69 12.90 -15.55
N LEU A 333 14.00 13.05 -15.80
CA LEU A 333 14.99 13.31 -14.75
C LEU A 333 14.60 14.57 -13.95
N ARG A 334 14.31 15.65 -14.65
CA ARG A 334 13.92 16.92 -14.01
C ARG A 334 12.62 16.80 -13.21
N ALA A 335 11.60 16.14 -13.76
CA ALA A 335 10.34 15.91 -13.07
C ALA A 335 10.53 15.05 -11.82
N VAL A 336 11.29 13.96 -11.91
CA VAL A 336 11.58 13.08 -10.76
C VAL A 336 12.32 13.82 -9.65
N GLU A 337 13.35 14.61 -9.98
CA GLU A 337 14.11 15.37 -8.98
C GLU A 337 13.26 16.46 -8.29
N GLN A 338 12.33 17.09 -9.02
CA GLN A 338 11.41 18.06 -8.45
C GLN A 338 10.35 17.42 -7.55
N ALA A 339 9.85 16.23 -7.92
CA ALA A 339 8.86 15.48 -7.14
C ALA A 339 9.50 14.73 -5.97
N TRP A 340 10.83 14.50 -6.00
CA TRP A 340 11.53 13.59 -5.11
C TRP A 340 11.35 13.98 -3.65
N TRP A 341 10.83 13.03 -2.87
CA TRP A 341 10.61 13.14 -1.42
C TRP A 341 9.57 14.19 -1.01
N ARG A 342 8.69 14.63 -1.95
CA ARG A 342 7.76 15.75 -1.77
C ARG A 342 6.32 15.49 -2.20
N LYS A 343 6.11 14.64 -3.21
CA LYS A 343 4.84 14.62 -3.96
C LYS A 343 3.98 13.38 -3.74
N GLY A 344 4.08 12.73 -2.58
CA GLY A 344 3.23 11.63 -2.19
C GLY A 344 3.15 10.54 -3.28
N ALA A 345 1.94 10.12 -3.59
CA ALA A 345 1.69 9.08 -4.59
C ALA A 345 2.14 9.44 -6.01
N ASN A 346 2.15 10.73 -6.36
CA ASN A 346 2.53 11.17 -7.70
C ASN A 346 4.00 10.86 -8.00
N GLN A 347 4.90 10.96 -7.01
CA GLN A 347 6.31 10.61 -7.23
C GLN A 347 6.50 9.12 -7.51
N LYS A 348 5.67 8.23 -6.93
CA LYS A 348 5.72 6.79 -7.20
C LYS A 348 5.32 6.49 -8.65
N ALA A 349 4.23 7.09 -9.11
CA ALA A 349 3.75 6.93 -10.48
C ALA A 349 4.76 7.48 -11.50
N LEU A 350 5.26 8.70 -11.25
CA LEU A 350 6.29 9.33 -12.08
C LEU A 350 7.57 8.51 -12.12
N LEU A 351 8.09 8.07 -10.97
CA LEU A 351 9.33 7.27 -10.90
C LEU A 351 9.19 5.95 -11.65
N THR A 352 8.04 5.27 -11.53
CA THR A 352 7.79 4.01 -12.23
C THR A 352 7.75 4.22 -13.75
N GLU A 353 7.07 5.28 -14.22
CA GLU A 353 7.01 5.63 -15.63
C GLU A 353 8.38 6.04 -16.19
N ALA A 354 9.10 6.89 -15.45
CA ALA A 354 10.45 7.34 -15.82
C ALA A 354 11.46 6.17 -15.92
N LEU A 355 11.38 5.22 -14.98
CA LEU A 355 12.21 4.02 -15.02
C LEU A 355 11.94 3.18 -16.27
N LEU A 356 10.67 2.90 -16.56
CA LEU A 356 10.28 2.16 -17.75
C LEU A 356 10.79 2.84 -19.01
N PHE A 357 10.64 4.15 -19.09
CA PHE A 357 11.09 4.94 -20.25
C PHE A 357 12.61 4.93 -20.41
N ALA A 358 13.36 5.14 -19.32
CA ALA A 358 14.84 5.13 -19.35
C ALA A 358 15.41 3.77 -19.79
N VAL A 359 14.77 2.66 -19.35
CA VAL A 359 15.17 1.31 -19.81
C VAL A 359 14.90 1.14 -21.30
N GLY A 360 13.72 1.52 -21.77
CA GLY A 360 13.36 1.39 -23.19
C GLY A 360 14.16 2.29 -24.11
N ALA A 361 14.55 3.47 -23.64
CA ALA A 361 15.43 4.39 -24.36
C ALA A 361 16.90 3.95 -24.39
N GLY A 362 17.27 2.89 -23.63
CA GLY A 362 18.65 2.41 -23.53
C GLY A 362 19.56 3.24 -22.63
N GLU A 363 19.00 4.18 -21.86
CA GLU A 363 19.72 5.09 -20.96
C GLU A 363 20.07 4.40 -19.63
N GLN A 364 21.00 3.45 -19.68
CA GLN A 364 21.31 2.54 -18.57
C GLN A 364 21.66 3.24 -17.26
N ARG A 365 22.42 4.35 -17.30
CA ARG A 365 22.83 5.09 -16.12
C ARG A 365 21.62 5.74 -15.43
N VAL A 366 20.74 6.34 -16.21
CA VAL A 366 19.50 6.96 -15.72
C VAL A 366 18.53 5.90 -15.19
N ALA A 367 18.40 4.79 -15.92
CA ALA A 367 17.58 3.66 -15.47
C ALA A 367 18.07 3.10 -14.12
N LYS A 368 19.40 2.96 -13.95
CA LYS A 368 19.99 2.52 -12.68
C LYS A 368 19.76 3.52 -11.55
N HIS A 369 19.82 4.81 -11.83
CA HIS A 369 19.47 5.87 -10.89
C HIS A 369 18.00 5.76 -10.44
N PHE A 370 17.07 5.64 -11.37
CA PHE A 370 15.65 5.46 -11.03
C PHE A 370 15.38 4.15 -10.31
N TRP A 371 16.06 3.07 -10.70
CA TRP A 371 16.00 1.79 -10.01
C TRP A 371 16.42 1.89 -8.54
N ASP A 372 17.51 2.57 -8.25
CA ASP A 372 17.97 2.84 -6.89
C ASP A 372 16.90 3.60 -6.07
N LYS A 373 16.29 4.63 -6.65
CA LYS A 373 15.21 5.41 -6.02
C LYS A 373 13.97 4.56 -5.69
N THR A 374 13.68 3.47 -6.42
CA THR A 374 12.54 2.59 -6.09
C THR A 374 12.70 1.90 -4.74
N PHE A 375 13.93 1.59 -4.31
CA PHE A 375 14.20 1.04 -2.98
C PHE A 375 14.10 2.10 -1.89
N LEU A 376 14.64 3.28 -2.15
CA LEU A 376 14.54 4.39 -1.20
C LEU A 376 13.10 4.78 -0.93
N LEU A 377 12.26 4.76 -1.96
CA LEU A 377 10.84 5.06 -1.85
C LEU A 377 9.99 3.88 -1.32
N GLY A 378 10.56 2.68 -1.18
CA GLY A 378 9.84 1.49 -0.71
C GLY A 378 8.92 0.84 -1.76
N ILE A 379 9.12 1.13 -3.05
CA ILE A 379 8.39 0.45 -4.15
C ILE A 379 8.91 -0.98 -4.30
N ASN A 380 10.23 -1.16 -4.23
CA ASN A 380 10.89 -2.45 -4.25
C ASN A 380 11.35 -2.88 -2.86
N HIS A 381 11.46 -4.19 -2.66
CA HIS A 381 11.86 -4.75 -1.37
C HIS A 381 13.31 -4.44 -1.02
N TRP A 382 13.52 -4.06 0.22
CA TRP A 382 14.82 -3.92 0.85
C TRP A 382 15.35 -5.29 1.34
N PRO A 383 16.63 -5.65 1.21
CA PRO A 383 17.71 -4.88 0.59
C PRO A 383 17.64 -4.85 -0.94
N LYS A 384 18.37 -3.91 -1.54
CA LYS A 384 18.41 -3.67 -2.97
C LYS A 384 18.76 -4.94 -3.76
N ARG A 385 17.94 -5.24 -4.78
CA ARG A 385 18.25 -6.29 -5.76
C ARG A 385 19.14 -5.75 -6.88
N PRO A 386 20.01 -6.56 -7.47
CA PRO A 386 20.78 -6.14 -8.64
C PRO A 386 19.87 -5.69 -9.78
N PHE A 387 20.29 -4.65 -10.49
CA PHE A 387 19.66 -4.26 -11.76
C PHE A 387 20.24 -5.13 -12.88
N ASP A 388 19.84 -6.41 -12.87
CA ASP A 388 20.35 -7.42 -13.79
C ASP A 388 19.65 -7.41 -15.15
N GLU A 389 20.10 -8.27 -16.05
CA GLU A 389 19.56 -8.41 -17.40
C GLU A 389 18.11 -8.86 -17.42
N GLN A 390 17.70 -9.71 -16.46
CA GLN A 390 16.32 -10.18 -16.36
C GLN A 390 15.37 -9.03 -16.00
N GLN A 391 15.76 -8.18 -15.05
CA GLN A 391 14.99 -6.99 -14.67
C GLN A 391 14.90 -6.01 -15.84
N ARG A 392 16.02 -5.74 -16.51
CA ARG A 392 16.05 -4.88 -17.70
C ARG A 392 15.14 -5.39 -18.81
N ARG A 393 15.18 -6.69 -19.12
CA ARG A 393 14.30 -7.28 -20.15
C ARG A 393 12.83 -7.16 -19.80
N SER A 394 12.46 -7.42 -18.53
CA SER A 394 11.08 -7.27 -18.09
C SER A 394 10.57 -5.84 -18.22
N LEU A 395 11.40 -4.86 -17.85
CA LEU A 395 11.06 -3.44 -17.96
C LEU A 395 11.06 -2.97 -19.43
N ALA A 396 11.99 -3.44 -20.27
CA ALA A 396 12.01 -3.13 -21.69
C ALA A 396 10.74 -3.64 -22.42
N LEU A 397 10.26 -4.83 -22.08
CA LEU A 397 8.99 -5.35 -22.58
C LEU A 397 7.80 -4.50 -22.15
N ALA A 398 7.80 -4.02 -20.90
CA ALA A 398 6.77 -3.10 -20.40
C ALA A 398 6.83 -1.73 -21.09
N PHE A 399 8.03 -1.26 -21.45
CA PHE A 399 8.22 -0.04 -22.23
C PHE A 399 7.66 -0.19 -23.64
N GLU A 400 8.01 -1.26 -24.36
CA GLU A 400 7.48 -1.52 -25.70
C GLU A 400 5.95 -1.54 -25.73
N TYR A 401 5.34 -2.06 -24.68
CA TYR A 401 3.89 -2.04 -24.54
C TYR A 401 3.33 -0.62 -24.33
N ARG A 402 3.97 0.21 -23.52
CA ARG A 402 3.43 1.51 -23.09
C ARG A 402 3.80 2.66 -24.03
N PHE A 403 4.99 2.62 -24.63
CA PHE A 403 5.57 3.72 -25.39
C PHE A 403 5.90 3.34 -26.85
N GLN A 404 5.21 2.39 -27.44
CA GLN A 404 5.41 2.12 -28.87
C GLN A 404 5.27 3.42 -29.66
N PRO A 405 6.22 3.74 -30.57
CA PRO A 405 6.10 4.93 -31.40
C PRO A 405 4.78 4.84 -32.15
N LEU A 406 3.94 5.86 -31.99
CA LEU A 406 2.68 5.99 -32.68
C LEU A 406 2.93 5.98 -34.19
N LYS A 407 2.71 4.86 -34.82
CA LYS A 407 2.36 4.88 -36.23
C LYS A 407 1.00 5.59 -36.26
N ALA A 408 0.81 6.52 -37.16
CA ALA A 408 -0.26 7.52 -37.18
C ALA A 408 -1.71 7.01 -37.08
N HIS A 409 -1.93 5.74 -36.76
CA HIS A 409 -3.23 5.09 -36.68
C HIS A 409 -3.51 4.31 -35.39
N ASP A 410 -2.58 4.31 -34.41
CA ASP A 410 -2.58 3.23 -33.43
C ASP A 410 -2.46 3.68 -31.97
N ARG A 411 -3.50 4.26 -31.36
CA ARG A 411 -3.71 4.04 -29.91
C ARG A 411 -5.14 4.32 -29.45
N VAL A 412 -5.82 3.24 -29.25
CA VAL A 412 -7.09 3.12 -28.56
C VAL A 412 -6.82 2.51 -27.18
N PRO A 413 -7.54 2.85 -26.11
CA PRO A 413 -7.37 2.26 -24.77
C PRO A 413 -7.29 0.74 -24.81
N PRO A 414 -6.54 0.06 -23.92
CA PRO A 414 -6.23 -1.38 -24.03
C PRO A 414 -7.41 -2.31 -24.25
N ALA A 415 -8.59 -1.98 -23.72
CA ALA A 415 -9.81 -2.74 -23.97
C ALA A 415 -10.41 -2.49 -25.36
N LEU A 416 -10.21 -1.30 -25.92
CA LEU A 416 -10.58 -0.94 -27.29
C LEU A 416 -9.46 -1.24 -28.30
N GLU A 417 -8.17 -1.24 -27.89
CA GLU A 417 -7.02 -1.56 -28.77
C GLU A 417 -7.16 -2.94 -29.40
N MET A 418 -7.61 -3.93 -28.63
CA MET A 418 -7.81 -5.27 -29.18
C MET A 418 -8.97 -5.33 -30.18
N ALA A 419 -10.03 -4.54 -29.98
CA ALA A 419 -11.17 -4.48 -30.87
C ALA A 419 -10.89 -3.71 -32.17
N VAL A 420 -9.99 -2.70 -32.13
CA VAL A 420 -9.68 -1.83 -33.28
C VAL A 420 -8.51 -2.34 -34.10
N LEU A 421 -7.47 -2.92 -33.45
CA LEU A 421 -6.31 -3.47 -34.15
C LEU A 421 -6.61 -4.74 -34.93
N GLU A 422 -7.59 -5.54 -34.47
CA GLU A 422 -7.96 -6.81 -35.10
C GLU A 422 -9.22 -6.69 -35.95
N GLY A 423 -9.92 -5.55 -35.92
CA GLY A 423 -11.23 -5.40 -36.55
C GLY A 423 -12.28 -6.29 -35.87
N PRO A 424 -13.52 -6.37 -36.35
CA PRO A 424 -14.47 -7.34 -35.86
C PRO A 424 -13.90 -8.75 -36.13
N PHE A 425 -13.80 -9.53 -35.04
CA PHE A 425 -13.34 -10.91 -35.15
C PHE A 425 -14.17 -11.65 -36.23
N ARG A 426 -13.48 -12.31 -37.16
CA ARG A 426 -14.11 -13.17 -38.16
C ARG A 426 -13.45 -14.54 -38.06
N VAL A 427 -14.28 -15.56 -37.98
CA VAL A 427 -13.81 -16.93 -38.07
C VAL A 427 -13.25 -17.16 -39.47
N THR A 428 -11.93 -17.40 -39.55
CA THR A 428 -11.27 -17.76 -40.82
C THR A 428 -11.34 -19.28 -41.04
N SER A 429 -11.17 -19.72 -42.30
CA SER A 429 -11.04 -21.15 -42.59
C SER A 429 -9.91 -21.81 -41.82
N GLU A 430 -8.76 -21.13 -41.68
CA GLU A 430 -7.62 -21.60 -40.90
C GLU A 430 -7.94 -21.76 -39.40
N ALA A 431 -8.76 -20.86 -38.82
CA ALA A 431 -9.23 -20.97 -37.44
C ALA A 431 -10.15 -22.16 -37.23
N LEU A 432 -11.00 -22.49 -38.23
CA LEU A 432 -11.89 -23.66 -38.20
C LEU A 432 -11.11 -24.97 -38.40
N GLU A 433 -10.02 -24.97 -39.17
CA GLU A 433 -9.18 -26.15 -39.38
C GLU A 433 -8.30 -26.45 -38.14
N ALA A 434 -7.95 -25.44 -37.38
CA ALA A 434 -7.05 -25.56 -36.20
C ALA A 434 -7.57 -24.74 -35.01
N PRO A 435 -8.77 -25.04 -34.45
CA PRO A 435 -9.44 -24.20 -33.43
C PRO A 435 -8.70 -24.11 -32.09
N ASN A 436 -7.80 -25.05 -31.84
CA ASN A 436 -6.97 -25.11 -30.61
C ASN A 436 -5.53 -24.61 -30.80
N ARG A 437 -5.19 -24.15 -32.00
CA ARG A 437 -3.85 -23.61 -32.27
C ARG A 437 -3.66 -22.25 -31.58
N LYS A 438 -2.75 -22.19 -30.61
CA LYS A 438 -2.43 -20.94 -29.92
C LYS A 438 -1.64 -20.00 -30.84
N VAL A 439 -2.22 -18.86 -31.13
CA VAL A 439 -1.63 -17.82 -31.97
C VAL A 439 -1.21 -16.65 -31.09
N LYS A 440 -0.05 -16.03 -31.41
CA LYS A 440 0.35 -14.76 -30.83
C LYS A 440 -0.53 -13.65 -31.42
N TYR A 441 -1.20 -12.93 -30.55
CA TYR A 441 -1.97 -11.75 -30.93
C TYR A 441 -1.16 -10.47 -30.82
N ALA A 442 -1.75 -9.34 -31.22
CA ALA A 442 -1.08 -8.05 -31.34
C ALA A 442 -0.37 -7.55 -30.07
N ASP A 443 -0.76 -8.03 -28.89
CA ASP A 443 -0.04 -7.77 -27.63
C ASP A 443 1.34 -8.45 -27.54
N GLY A 444 1.67 -9.31 -28.49
CA GLY A 444 2.96 -9.99 -28.64
C GLY A 444 3.32 -10.98 -27.53
N ARG A 445 2.52 -11.06 -26.46
CA ARG A 445 2.81 -11.82 -25.23
C ARG A 445 1.88 -12.98 -25.03
N THR A 446 0.60 -12.77 -25.32
CA THR A 446 -0.43 -13.75 -24.99
C THR A 446 -0.70 -14.65 -26.20
N ARG A 447 -0.63 -15.98 -25.97
CA ARG A 447 -1.04 -16.95 -26.97
C ARG A 447 -2.46 -17.40 -26.65
N ARG A 448 -3.40 -17.04 -27.53
CA ARG A 448 -4.81 -17.41 -27.39
C ARG A 448 -5.22 -18.37 -28.48
N THR A 449 -6.22 -19.21 -28.19
CA THR A 449 -6.89 -20.00 -29.23
C THR A 449 -7.88 -19.14 -29.98
N PRO A 450 -8.26 -19.52 -31.23
CA PRO A 450 -9.36 -18.91 -31.97
C PRO A 450 -10.67 -18.86 -31.15
N LEU A 451 -10.95 -19.89 -30.35
CA LEU A 451 -12.11 -19.90 -29.46
C LEU A 451 -12.06 -18.82 -28.39
N MET A 452 -10.90 -18.63 -27.72
CA MET A 452 -10.72 -17.54 -26.74
C MET A 452 -10.96 -16.17 -27.38
N GLN A 453 -10.45 -15.99 -28.61
CA GLN A 453 -10.60 -14.73 -29.32
C GLN A 453 -12.06 -14.49 -29.75
N ALA A 454 -12.73 -15.52 -30.23
CA ALA A 454 -14.16 -15.44 -30.58
C ALA A 454 -15.03 -15.09 -29.39
N VAL A 455 -14.74 -15.66 -28.21
CA VAL A 455 -15.44 -15.34 -26.96
C VAL A 455 -15.23 -13.88 -26.54
N MET A 456 -14.05 -13.36 -26.74
CA MET A 456 -13.74 -11.96 -26.36
C MET A 456 -14.36 -10.95 -27.31
N MET A 457 -14.34 -11.20 -28.62
CA MET A 457 -14.57 -10.19 -29.63
C MET A 457 -15.53 -10.62 -30.75
N GLY A 458 -15.85 -11.91 -30.84
CA GLY A 458 -16.73 -12.48 -31.88
C GLY A 458 -18.19 -12.48 -31.48
N THR A 459 -18.98 -13.13 -32.31
CA THR A 459 -20.41 -13.37 -32.11
C THR A 459 -20.66 -14.76 -31.49
N LEU A 460 -21.87 -15.01 -31.02
CA LEU A 460 -22.26 -16.34 -30.54
C LEU A 460 -22.13 -17.40 -31.67
N ASP A 461 -22.40 -17.05 -32.91
CA ASP A 461 -22.26 -17.96 -34.04
C ASP A 461 -20.80 -18.32 -34.33
N ASP A 462 -19.87 -17.37 -34.17
CA ASP A 462 -18.43 -17.63 -34.25
C ASP A 462 -17.96 -18.63 -33.18
N VAL A 463 -18.46 -18.48 -31.97
CA VAL A 463 -18.17 -19.39 -30.85
C VAL A 463 -18.73 -20.79 -31.11
N LYS A 464 -19.98 -20.89 -31.56
CA LYS A 464 -20.59 -22.16 -31.92
C LYS A 464 -19.82 -22.87 -33.04
N ALA A 465 -19.49 -22.15 -34.11
CA ALA A 465 -18.77 -22.72 -35.25
C ALA A 465 -17.39 -23.30 -34.82
N LEU A 466 -16.69 -22.64 -33.91
CA LEU A 466 -15.41 -23.12 -33.41
C LEU A 466 -15.57 -24.33 -32.48
N LEU A 467 -16.59 -24.35 -31.60
CA LEU A 467 -16.88 -25.48 -30.73
C LEU A 467 -17.30 -26.72 -31.55
N GLU A 468 -18.12 -26.56 -32.58
CA GLU A 468 -18.51 -27.63 -33.51
C GLU A 468 -17.32 -28.22 -34.26
N ARG A 469 -16.27 -27.46 -34.48
CA ARG A 469 -15.01 -27.91 -35.09
C ARG A 469 -13.99 -28.45 -34.08
N GLY A 470 -14.39 -28.66 -32.81
CA GLY A 470 -13.57 -29.25 -31.76
C GLY A 470 -12.71 -28.25 -31.02
N GLY A 471 -13.11 -26.99 -31.03
CA GLY A 471 -12.50 -25.98 -30.12
C GLY A 471 -12.66 -26.38 -28.65
N ASP A 472 -11.60 -26.39 -27.88
CA ASP A 472 -11.61 -26.82 -26.48
C ASP A 472 -12.06 -25.68 -25.56
N PRO A 473 -13.25 -25.79 -24.92
CA PRO A 473 -13.72 -24.77 -23.96
C PRO A 473 -12.94 -24.77 -22.64
N ASN A 474 -12.09 -25.80 -22.41
CA ASN A 474 -11.29 -25.97 -21.20
C ASN A 474 -9.85 -25.47 -21.34
N ASP A 475 -9.42 -25.08 -22.52
CA ASP A 475 -8.09 -24.54 -22.72
C ASP A 475 -7.89 -23.23 -21.94
N TYR A 476 -6.65 -22.92 -21.60
CA TYR A 476 -6.32 -21.73 -20.81
C TYR A 476 -4.91 -21.25 -21.12
N ILE A 477 -4.64 -20.03 -20.69
CA ILE A 477 -3.33 -19.38 -20.73
C ILE A 477 -2.62 -19.71 -19.41
N PRO A 478 -1.52 -20.51 -19.42
CA PRO A 478 -0.88 -20.97 -18.18
C PRO A 478 -0.43 -19.84 -17.27
N GLU A 479 0.02 -18.70 -17.83
CA GLU A 479 0.56 -17.57 -17.10
C GLU A 479 -0.51 -16.79 -16.31
N SER A 480 -1.75 -16.74 -16.85
CA SER A 480 -2.84 -15.98 -16.23
C SER A 480 -4.00 -16.85 -15.71
N GLY A 481 -4.06 -18.11 -16.11
CA GLY A 481 -5.19 -19.00 -15.81
C GLY A 481 -6.48 -18.65 -16.59
N GLU A 482 -6.44 -17.61 -17.44
CA GLU A 482 -7.60 -17.18 -18.22
C GLU A 482 -7.91 -18.17 -19.35
N GLY A 483 -9.20 -18.48 -19.54
CA GLY A 483 -9.71 -19.35 -20.59
C GLY A 483 -11.04 -18.85 -21.14
N PRO A 484 -11.65 -19.58 -22.08
CA PRO A 484 -12.90 -19.16 -22.73
C PRO A 484 -13.98 -18.77 -21.71
N ILE A 485 -14.19 -19.55 -20.66
CA ILE A 485 -15.25 -19.27 -19.68
C ILE A 485 -14.95 -17.97 -18.88
N SER A 486 -13.70 -17.70 -18.53
CA SER A 486 -13.32 -16.47 -17.81
C SER A 486 -13.61 -15.22 -18.65
N TYR A 487 -13.29 -15.27 -19.95
CA TYR A 487 -13.59 -14.19 -20.87
C TYR A 487 -15.10 -14.01 -21.07
N ALA A 488 -15.85 -15.12 -21.21
CA ALA A 488 -17.30 -15.07 -21.37
C ALA A 488 -18.01 -14.47 -20.15
N MET A 489 -17.61 -14.87 -18.95
CA MET A 489 -18.14 -14.32 -17.70
C MET A 489 -17.87 -12.82 -17.59
N ARG A 490 -16.63 -12.40 -17.84
CA ARG A 490 -16.27 -10.98 -17.84
C ARG A 490 -17.09 -10.20 -18.87
N ARG A 491 -17.19 -10.71 -20.09
CA ARG A 491 -18.00 -10.10 -21.14
C ARG A 491 -19.47 -9.98 -20.75
N ALA A 492 -20.06 -11.03 -20.17
CA ALA A 492 -21.45 -11.01 -19.72
C ALA A 492 -21.66 -9.96 -18.62
N CYS A 493 -20.70 -9.80 -17.71
CA CYS A 493 -20.74 -8.79 -16.67
C CYS A 493 -20.65 -7.37 -17.23
N ASP A 494 -19.68 -7.13 -18.14
CA ASP A 494 -19.38 -5.79 -18.67
C ASP A 494 -20.39 -5.32 -19.72
N GLN A 495 -20.81 -6.24 -20.62
CA GLN A 495 -21.67 -5.92 -21.77
C GLN A 495 -23.16 -6.27 -21.55
N LYS A 496 -23.50 -6.90 -20.43
CA LYS A 496 -24.85 -7.38 -20.10
C LYS A 496 -25.39 -8.37 -21.15
N ASP A 497 -24.49 -9.07 -21.84
CA ASP A 497 -24.83 -10.11 -22.85
C ASP A 497 -24.36 -11.49 -22.37
N PRO A 498 -25.24 -12.31 -21.77
CA PRO A 498 -24.89 -13.63 -21.25
C PRO A 498 -24.93 -14.74 -22.31
N ALA A 499 -25.23 -14.47 -23.56
CA ALA A 499 -25.51 -15.52 -24.57
C ALA A 499 -24.30 -16.46 -24.77
N ILE A 500 -23.10 -15.92 -24.91
CA ILE A 500 -21.88 -16.72 -25.07
C ILE A 500 -21.56 -17.48 -23.78
N MET A 501 -21.71 -16.83 -22.62
CA MET A 501 -21.52 -17.46 -21.31
C MET A 501 -22.43 -18.67 -21.14
N ASN A 502 -23.71 -18.50 -21.35
CA ASN A 502 -24.72 -19.59 -21.23
C ASN A 502 -24.42 -20.75 -22.19
N HIS A 503 -23.96 -20.45 -23.40
CA HIS A 503 -23.57 -21.47 -24.36
C HIS A 503 -22.33 -22.25 -23.90
N LEU A 504 -21.31 -21.58 -23.38
CA LEU A 504 -20.12 -22.24 -22.87
C LEU A 504 -20.37 -23.05 -21.60
N LEU A 505 -21.26 -22.62 -20.70
CA LEU A 505 -21.66 -23.39 -19.51
C LEU A 505 -22.29 -24.77 -19.91
N SER A 506 -22.87 -24.88 -21.10
CA SER A 506 -23.39 -26.13 -21.66
C SER A 506 -22.41 -26.88 -22.57
N ALA A 507 -21.20 -26.37 -22.80
CA ALA A 507 -20.23 -26.89 -23.76
C ALA A 507 -19.22 -27.91 -23.19
N GLY A 508 -19.52 -28.57 -22.06
CA GLY A 508 -18.67 -29.63 -21.49
C GLY A 508 -17.46 -29.09 -20.71
N LEU A 509 -17.63 -28.07 -19.86
CA LEU A 509 -16.61 -27.58 -18.97
C LEU A 509 -16.24 -28.62 -17.93
N THR A 510 -14.93 -28.71 -17.60
CA THR A 510 -14.43 -29.60 -16.56
C THR A 510 -14.47 -28.95 -15.17
N VAL A 511 -14.46 -29.78 -14.11
CA VAL A 511 -14.41 -29.34 -12.73
C VAL A 511 -13.17 -28.44 -12.47
N GLU A 512 -12.04 -28.75 -13.11
CA GLU A 512 -10.84 -27.91 -13.02
C GLU A 512 -11.06 -26.51 -13.62
N THR A 513 -11.72 -26.45 -14.77
CA THR A 513 -11.98 -25.19 -15.48
C THR A 513 -12.91 -24.26 -14.69
N VAL A 514 -13.99 -24.78 -14.10
CA VAL A 514 -14.93 -23.96 -13.33
C VAL A 514 -14.35 -23.49 -11.98
N ASN A 515 -13.31 -24.15 -11.48
CA ASN A 515 -12.60 -23.79 -10.23
C ASN A 515 -11.28 -23.04 -10.47
N ARG A 516 -10.90 -22.81 -11.74
CA ARG A 516 -9.62 -22.18 -12.06
C ARG A 516 -9.65 -20.71 -11.71
N HIS A 517 -8.59 -20.26 -11.02
CA HIS A 517 -8.35 -18.85 -10.79
C HIS A 517 -7.77 -18.19 -12.04
N ALA A 518 -8.43 -17.17 -12.52
CA ALA A 518 -7.99 -16.34 -13.63
C ALA A 518 -7.44 -15.00 -13.12
N SER A 519 -6.46 -14.47 -13.82
CA SER A 519 -5.76 -13.20 -13.54
C SER A 519 -4.97 -13.15 -12.24
N THR A 520 -4.19 -12.09 -12.06
CA THR A 520 -3.44 -11.80 -10.81
C THR A 520 -4.37 -11.57 -9.62
N LYS A 521 -5.64 -11.25 -9.86
CA LYS A 521 -6.67 -11.03 -8.82
C LYS A 521 -7.34 -12.32 -8.35
N LYS A 522 -6.93 -13.48 -8.86
CA LYS A 522 -7.50 -14.80 -8.51
C LYS A 522 -9.02 -14.86 -8.70
N GLU A 523 -9.53 -14.28 -9.79
CA GLU A 523 -10.94 -14.28 -10.12
C GLU A 523 -11.38 -15.67 -10.60
N THR A 524 -12.57 -16.10 -10.22
CA THR A 524 -13.15 -17.38 -10.64
C THR A 524 -14.45 -17.16 -11.42
N PRO A 525 -14.88 -18.11 -12.26
CA PRO A 525 -16.21 -18.05 -12.88
C PRO A 525 -17.33 -17.82 -11.87
N MET A 526 -17.24 -18.46 -10.69
CA MET A 526 -18.20 -18.29 -9.60
C MET A 526 -18.30 -16.83 -9.14
N LYS A 527 -17.14 -16.14 -8.97
CA LYS A 527 -17.13 -14.72 -8.58
C LYS A 527 -17.95 -13.87 -9.54
N TRP A 528 -17.73 -14.02 -10.85
CA TRP A 528 -18.44 -13.25 -11.87
C TRP A 528 -19.95 -13.53 -11.90
N ALA A 529 -20.35 -14.81 -11.74
CA ALA A 529 -21.76 -15.17 -11.65
C ALA A 529 -22.46 -14.53 -10.44
N ILE A 530 -21.79 -14.49 -9.29
CA ILE A 530 -22.28 -13.81 -8.08
C ILE A 530 -22.37 -12.29 -8.30
N GLU A 531 -21.41 -11.69 -8.95
CA GLU A 531 -21.41 -10.25 -9.28
C GLU A 531 -22.58 -9.87 -10.18
N MET A 532 -22.89 -10.69 -11.18
CA MET A 532 -24.05 -10.51 -12.04
C MET A 532 -25.39 -10.70 -11.32
N ALA A 533 -25.40 -11.28 -10.14
CA ALA A 533 -26.60 -11.75 -9.43
C ALA A 533 -27.39 -12.80 -10.27
N ASP A 534 -26.67 -13.64 -11.03
CA ASP A 534 -27.25 -14.66 -11.91
C ASP A 534 -27.30 -16.01 -11.18
N ALA A 535 -28.40 -16.27 -10.50
CA ALA A 535 -28.64 -17.53 -9.78
C ALA A 535 -28.57 -18.75 -10.67
N THR A 536 -28.98 -18.63 -11.96
CA THR A 536 -28.93 -19.71 -12.92
C THR A 536 -27.51 -20.08 -13.30
N ALA A 537 -26.67 -19.09 -13.58
CA ALA A 537 -25.24 -19.30 -13.85
C ALA A 537 -24.50 -19.89 -12.61
N VAL A 538 -24.82 -19.42 -11.41
CA VAL A 538 -24.30 -20.00 -10.17
C VAL A 538 -24.70 -21.46 -10.03
N GLU A 539 -25.96 -21.80 -10.24
CA GLU A 539 -26.44 -23.18 -10.16
C GLU A 539 -25.79 -24.10 -11.22
N GLN A 540 -25.65 -23.65 -12.44
CA GLN A 540 -24.95 -24.40 -13.48
C GLN A 540 -23.47 -24.64 -13.15
N LEU A 541 -22.76 -23.62 -12.62
CA LEU A 541 -21.37 -23.78 -12.16
C LEU A 541 -21.27 -24.83 -11.05
N LEU A 542 -22.21 -24.82 -10.09
CA LEU A 542 -22.21 -25.78 -8.98
C LEU A 542 -22.55 -27.21 -9.49
N GLN A 543 -23.44 -27.36 -10.43
CA GLN A 543 -23.72 -28.65 -11.10
C GLN A 543 -22.51 -29.17 -11.87
N LEU A 544 -21.70 -28.30 -12.44
CA LEU A 544 -20.43 -28.63 -13.10
C LEU A 544 -19.27 -28.90 -12.09
N GLY A 545 -19.53 -28.83 -10.79
CA GLY A 545 -18.57 -29.14 -9.75
C GLY A 545 -17.76 -27.93 -9.25
N ALA A 546 -18.25 -26.71 -9.42
CA ALA A 546 -17.67 -25.54 -8.78
C ALA A 546 -17.78 -25.68 -7.24
N GLN A 547 -16.72 -25.29 -6.55
CA GLN A 547 -16.66 -25.40 -5.08
C GLN A 547 -17.31 -24.17 -4.44
N THR A 548 -18.22 -24.39 -3.49
CA THR A 548 -18.86 -23.30 -2.69
C THR A 548 -17.88 -22.55 -1.82
N GLU A 549 -16.79 -23.20 -1.45
CA GLU A 549 -15.77 -22.68 -0.55
C GLU A 549 -14.55 -22.11 -1.29
N ILE A 550 -14.65 -21.96 -2.63
CA ILE A 550 -13.60 -21.35 -3.41
C ILE A 550 -13.45 -19.86 -3.04
N SER A 551 -12.23 -19.38 -3.02
CA SER A 551 -11.97 -17.95 -2.79
C SER A 551 -12.47 -17.12 -3.97
N CYS A 552 -13.42 -16.24 -3.71
CA CYS A 552 -13.96 -15.27 -4.67
C CYS A 552 -13.25 -13.90 -4.58
N GLY A 553 -11.95 -13.90 -4.31
CA GLY A 553 -11.18 -12.73 -3.98
C GLY A 553 -11.10 -12.51 -2.45
N TYR A 554 -10.08 -11.81 -2.00
CA TYR A 554 -9.87 -11.43 -0.58
C TYR A 554 -10.12 -12.54 0.47
N GLN A 555 -9.85 -13.77 0.14
CA GLN A 555 -10.03 -14.96 1.01
C GLN A 555 -11.48 -15.23 1.45
N ALA A 556 -12.47 -14.51 0.93
CA ALA A 556 -13.87 -14.76 1.22
C ALA A 556 -14.39 -15.95 0.42
N SER A 557 -15.20 -16.82 1.04
CA SER A 557 -15.96 -17.85 0.32
C SER A 557 -17.01 -17.23 -0.60
N ALA A 558 -17.52 -18.02 -1.56
CA ALA A 558 -18.59 -17.58 -2.46
C ALA A 558 -19.81 -17.03 -1.70
N LEU A 559 -20.20 -17.69 -0.59
CA LEU A 559 -21.31 -17.24 0.26
C LEU A 559 -21.04 -15.87 0.90
N CYS A 560 -19.86 -15.70 1.50
CA CYS A 560 -19.47 -14.42 2.11
C CYS A 560 -19.45 -13.29 1.09
N TYR A 561 -18.93 -13.56 -0.10
CA TYR A 561 -18.89 -12.58 -1.18
C TYR A 561 -20.29 -12.19 -1.67
N ALA A 562 -21.19 -13.18 -1.85
CA ALA A 562 -22.59 -12.93 -2.21
C ALA A 562 -23.33 -12.09 -1.16
N MET A 563 -23.07 -12.34 0.13
CA MET A 563 -23.67 -11.58 1.23
C MET A 563 -23.13 -10.14 1.30
N ALA A 564 -21.85 -9.93 1.04
CA ALA A 564 -21.30 -8.58 0.95
C ALA A 564 -21.99 -7.77 -0.17
N LEU A 565 -22.17 -8.37 -1.36
CA LEU A 565 -22.89 -7.74 -2.45
C LEU A 565 -24.38 -7.52 -2.16
N PHE A 566 -25.02 -8.43 -1.42
CA PHE A 566 -26.39 -8.23 -0.95
C PHE A 566 -26.47 -7.02 -0.01
N HIS A 567 -25.52 -6.91 0.93
CA HIS A 567 -25.47 -5.78 1.85
C HIS A 567 -25.33 -4.44 1.10
N HIS A 568 -24.45 -4.37 0.12
CA HIS A 568 -24.28 -3.18 -0.71
C HIS A 568 -25.54 -2.85 -1.53
N SER A 569 -26.18 -3.87 -2.10
CA SER A 569 -27.40 -3.70 -2.89
C SER A 569 -28.61 -3.29 -2.03
N LYS A 570 -28.61 -3.56 -0.73
CA LYS A 570 -29.65 -3.10 0.20
C LYS A 570 -29.65 -1.59 0.38
N ARG A 571 -28.49 -0.94 0.22
CA ARG A 571 -28.32 0.50 0.34
C ARG A 571 -27.40 1.05 -0.74
N PRO A 572 -27.81 1.02 -2.00
CA PRO A 572 -26.93 1.36 -3.11
C PRO A 572 -26.43 2.82 -3.04
N GLU A 573 -27.25 3.74 -2.55
CA GLU A 573 -26.87 5.14 -2.40
C GLU A 573 -25.81 5.32 -1.31
N THR A 574 -25.90 4.55 -0.21
CA THR A 574 -24.87 4.57 0.85
C THR A 574 -23.56 3.97 0.34
N ALA A 575 -23.63 2.84 -0.36
CA ALA A 575 -22.44 2.24 -0.97
C ALA A 575 -21.78 3.19 -1.96
N PHE A 576 -22.57 3.87 -2.78
CA PHE A 576 -22.08 4.89 -3.71
C PHE A 576 -21.49 6.11 -3.00
N ALA A 577 -22.12 6.59 -1.92
CA ALA A 577 -21.61 7.70 -1.12
C ALA A 577 -20.29 7.35 -0.44
N ILE A 578 -20.13 6.11 0.02
CA ILE A 578 -18.87 5.60 0.59
C ILE A 578 -17.78 5.56 -0.48
N GLU A 579 -18.07 5.08 -1.69
CA GLU A 579 -17.15 5.12 -2.82
C GLU A 579 -16.75 6.56 -3.16
N GLN A 580 -17.70 7.50 -3.22
CA GLN A 580 -17.40 8.91 -3.42
C GLN A 580 -16.53 9.46 -2.30
N GLU A 581 -16.83 9.18 -1.03
CA GLU A 581 -16.05 9.63 0.11
C GLU A 581 -14.63 9.07 0.07
N PHE A 582 -14.47 7.81 -0.32
CA PHE A 582 -13.18 7.18 -0.55
C PHE A 582 -12.39 7.94 -1.63
N TYR A 583 -12.99 8.22 -2.77
CA TYR A 583 -12.32 8.91 -3.87
C TYR A 583 -12.05 10.39 -3.60
N VAL A 584 -12.94 11.09 -2.91
CA VAL A 584 -12.80 12.53 -2.61
C VAL A 584 -11.93 12.79 -1.39
N ASN A 585 -12.20 12.08 -0.29
CA ASN A 585 -11.56 12.33 0.99
C ASN A 585 -10.38 11.40 1.24
N GLY A 586 -10.19 10.39 0.36
CA GLY A 586 -9.11 9.42 0.38
C GLY A 586 -9.11 8.55 1.63
N LYS A 587 -10.26 8.34 2.25
CA LYS A 587 -10.43 7.28 3.22
C LYS A 587 -10.30 5.95 2.51
N THR A 588 -9.79 4.93 3.18
CA THR A 588 -9.86 3.58 2.65
C THR A 588 -11.33 3.15 2.61
N ARG A 589 -11.67 2.28 1.68
CA ARG A 589 -13.01 1.65 1.66
C ARG A 589 -13.31 0.96 2.98
N GLY A 590 -12.30 0.28 3.55
CA GLY A 590 -12.36 -0.34 4.86
C GLY A 590 -12.73 0.65 5.96
N ASP A 591 -12.03 1.77 6.07
CA ASP A 591 -12.28 2.77 7.11
C ASP A 591 -13.69 3.35 7.02
N ALA A 592 -14.19 3.57 5.80
CA ALA A 592 -15.53 4.11 5.60
C ALA A 592 -16.62 3.09 6.01
N TYR A 593 -16.38 1.80 5.75
CA TYR A 593 -17.30 0.73 6.15
C TYR A 593 -17.20 0.43 7.64
N ASP A 594 -16.00 0.27 8.20
CA ASP A 594 -15.79 0.01 9.63
C ASP A 594 -16.37 1.11 10.51
N ALA A 595 -16.26 2.37 10.09
CA ALA A 595 -16.80 3.50 10.84
C ALA A 595 -18.34 3.59 10.84
N LYS A 596 -19.01 3.05 9.82
CA LYS A 596 -20.47 3.21 9.64
C LYS A 596 -21.27 1.91 9.71
N GLU A 597 -20.70 0.79 9.30
CA GLU A 597 -21.45 -0.46 9.09
C GLU A 597 -20.67 -1.75 9.42
N GLY A 598 -19.46 -1.68 9.96
CA GLY A 598 -18.76 -2.84 10.58
C GLY A 598 -18.12 -3.86 9.63
N VAL A 599 -18.28 -3.79 8.32
CA VAL A 599 -17.66 -4.76 7.39
C VAL A 599 -16.86 -4.11 6.30
N ALA A 600 -15.57 -4.35 6.30
CA ALA A 600 -14.67 -3.94 5.24
C ALA A 600 -14.72 -4.91 4.06
N VAL A 601 -15.09 -4.43 2.90
CA VAL A 601 -14.87 -5.14 1.64
C VAL A 601 -13.83 -4.38 0.85
N ASP A 602 -12.65 -4.91 0.84
CA ASP A 602 -11.53 -4.59 -0.03
C ASP A 602 -10.89 -3.20 0.00
N VAL A 603 -9.61 -3.23 0.11
CA VAL A 603 -8.76 -2.06 0.21
C VAL A 603 -7.77 -2.01 -0.93
N ASP A 604 -8.01 -1.12 -1.85
CA ASP A 604 -6.91 -0.57 -2.63
C ASP A 604 -6.54 0.79 -2.04
N LEU A 605 -5.33 0.89 -1.48
CA LEU A 605 -4.87 2.02 -0.68
C LEU A 605 -4.95 3.36 -1.42
N PRO A 606 -5.38 4.44 -0.75
CA PRO A 606 -5.71 5.73 -1.35
C PRO A 606 -4.49 6.61 -1.61
N SER A 607 -3.43 6.06 -2.14
CA SER A 607 -2.22 6.82 -2.48
C SER A 607 -2.38 7.80 -3.66
N ARG A 608 -3.61 8.09 -4.12
CA ARG A 608 -3.88 8.82 -5.36
C ARG A 608 -4.89 9.95 -5.22
N ARG A 609 -4.97 10.60 -4.08
CA ARG A 609 -6.04 11.58 -3.80
C ARG A 609 -6.14 12.76 -4.75
N LEU A 610 -5.02 13.36 -5.10
CA LEU A 610 -5.04 14.50 -6.02
C LEU A 610 -5.36 14.07 -7.45
N SER A 611 -4.83 12.91 -7.89
CA SER A 611 -5.22 12.32 -9.16
C SER A 611 -6.68 11.83 -9.16
N MET A 612 -7.21 11.38 -8.04
CA MET A 612 -8.61 10.98 -7.92
C MET A 612 -9.59 12.15 -7.92
N LEU A 613 -9.29 13.25 -7.23
CA LEU A 613 -10.06 14.48 -7.34
C LEU A 613 -10.11 15.01 -8.77
N LYS A 614 -8.99 14.90 -9.49
CA LYS A 614 -8.88 15.23 -10.91
C LYS A 614 -9.75 14.29 -11.75
N MET A 615 -9.69 13.00 -11.48
CA MET A 615 -10.45 11.95 -12.17
C MET A 615 -11.96 12.10 -12.00
N MET A 616 -12.45 12.53 -10.82
CA MET A 616 -13.87 12.77 -10.54
C MET A 616 -14.46 13.95 -11.31
N GLN A 617 -13.65 14.87 -11.80
CA GLN A 617 -14.09 16.00 -12.60
C GLN A 617 -14.22 15.66 -14.10
N SER A 618 -13.68 14.49 -14.54
CA SER A 618 -13.76 14.09 -15.92
C SER A 618 -15.09 13.42 -16.26
N PRO A 619 -15.61 13.60 -17.47
CA PRO A 619 -16.83 12.92 -17.94
C PRO A 619 -16.74 11.41 -17.82
N HIS A 620 -15.58 10.81 -18.13
CA HIS A 620 -15.33 9.37 -18.04
C HIS A 620 -15.56 8.81 -16.63
N TYR A 621 -15.19 9.56 -15.59
CA TYR A 621 -15.43 9.12 -14.21
C TYR A 621 -16.88 9.25 -13.76
N ARG A 622 -17.63 10.21 -14.29
CA ARG A 622 -19.08 10.26 -14.07
C ARG A 622 -19.76 8.99 -14.60
N ASP A 623 -19.34 8.54 -15.78
CA ASP A 623 -19.87 7.30 -16.37
C ASP A 623 -19.46 6.08 -15.54
N LEU A 624 -18.23 6.04 -15.02
CA LEU A 624 -17.77 4.98 -14.12
C LEU A 624 -18.56 4.97 -12.81
N PHE A 625 -18.82 6.14 -12.21
CA PHE A 625 -19.66 6.24 -11.00
C PHE A 625 -21.10 5.80 -11.26
N GLN A 626 -21.64 6.14 -12.40
CA GLN A 626 -22.96 5.68 -12.80
C GLN A 626 -23.00 4.18 -12.99
N ALA A 627 -22.00 3.59 -13.64
CA ALA A 627 -21.87 2.14 -13.78
C ALA A 627 -21.72 1.44 -12.42
N THR A 628 -20.94 2.01 -11.50
CA THR A 628 -20.80 1.49 -10.12
C THR A 628 -22.16 1.55 -9.37
N ARG A 629 -22.89 2.65 -9.52
CA ARG A 629 -24.22 2.80 -8.92
C ARG A 629 -25.21 1.76 -9.48
N GLU A 630 -25.24 1.56 -10.79
CA GLU A 630 -26.07 0.56 -11.44
C GLU A 630 -25.71 -0.87 -11.00
N TYR A 631 -24.42 -1.14 -10.79
CA TYR A 631 -23.93 -2.41 -10.29
C TYR A 631 -24.46 -2.73 -8.87
N TYR A 632 -24.42 -1.77 -7.95
CA TYR A 632 -24.96 -1.95 -6.61
C TYR A 632 -26.50 -1.93 -6.56
N SER A 633 -27.15 -1.44 -7.62
CA SER A 633 -28.62 -1.38 -7.73
C SER A 633 -29.26 -2.70 -8.26
N ARG A 634 -28.51 -3.82 -8.29
CA ARG A 634 -29.08 -5.11 -8.64
C ARG A 634 -30.19 -5.48 -7.65
N PRO A 635 -31.31 -6.09 -8.12
CA PRO A 635 -32.43 -6.45 -7.28
C PRO A 635 -31.99 -7.31 -6.08
N LEU A 636 -32.46 -6.98 -4.90
CA LEU A 636 -32.14 -7.74 -3.68
C LEU A 636 -32.63 -9.17 -3.75
N GLU A 637 -33.74 -9.40 -4.48
CA GLU A 637 -34.26 -10.75 -4.67
C GLU A 637 -33.33 -11.63 -5.48
N ASP A 638 -32.76 -11.11 -6.56
CA ASP A 638 -31.77 -11.84 -7.37
C ASP A 638 -30.51 -12.17 -6.53
N ARG A 639 -30.07 -11.22 -5.71
CA ARG A 639 -28.96 -11.44 -4.76
C ARG A 639 -29.29 -12.51 -3.73
N ARG A 640 -30.55 -12.51 -3.20
CA ARG A 640 -31.01 -13.51 -2.25
C ARG A 640 -31.10 -14.90 -2.88
N GLN A 641 -31.58 -15.01 -4.11
CA GLN A 641 -31.60 -16.26 -4.84
C GLN A 641 -30.19 -16.85 -5.04
N VAL A 642 -29.20 -16.03 -5.36
CA VAL A 642 -27.81 -16.48 -5.44
C VAL A 642 -27.35 -17.07 -4.09
N ILE A 643 -27.63 -16.38 -2.97
CA ILE A 643 -27.29 -16.88 -1.62
C ILE A 643 -28.01 -18.22 -1.34
N GLU A 644 -29.29 -18.31 -1.66
CA GLU A 644 -30.08 -19.53 -1.47
C GLU A 644 -29.52 -20.70 -2.28
N VAL A 645 -29.16 -20.48 -3.54
CA VAL A 645 -28.54 -21.49 -4.40
C VAL A 645 -27.20 -21.98 -3.80
N LEU A 646 -26.35 -21.08 -3.32
CA LEU A 646 -25.09 -21.45 -2.69
C LEU A 646 -25.34 -22.30 -1.42
N LEU A 647 -26.28 -21.92 -0.58
CA LEU A 647 -26.63 -22.65 0.64
C LEU A 647 -27.21 -24.04 0.33
N LYS A 648 -28.09 -24.13 -0.68
CA LYS A 648 -28.69 -25.39 -1.18
C LYS A 648 -27.64 -26.38 -1.68
N HIS A 649 -26.52 -25.87 -2.22
CA HIS A 649 -25.38 -26.66 -2.67
C HIS A 649 -24.28 -26.83 -1.60
N GLY A 650 -24.59 -26.58 -0.34
CA GLY A 650 -23.73 -26.93 0.80
C GLY A 650 -22.73 -25.85 1.21
N ALA A 651 -22.90 -24.60 0.80
CA ALA A 651 -22.09 -23.51 1.34
C ALA A 651 -22.33 -23.41 2.86
N ASN A 652 -21.24 -23.31 3.62
CA ASN A 652 -21.30 -23.37 5.08
C ASN A 652 -21.61 -22.01 5.70
N PRO A 653 -22.80 -21.81 6.33
CA PRO A 653 -23.18 -20.54 6.96
C PRO A 653 -22.41 -20.24 8.26
N ASN A 654 -21.61 -21.20 8.74
CA ASN A 654 -20.83 -21.08 9.98
C ASN A 654 -19.33 -21.03 9.72
N ARG A 655 -18.90 -21.05 8.44
CA ARG A 655 -17.48 -20.98 8.13
C ARG A 655 -16.90 -19.65 8.60
N ARG A 656 -15.85 -19.71 9.37
CA ARG A 656 -15.12 -18.53 9.85
C ARG A 656 -14.24 -17.96 8.75
N TYR A 657 -14.22 -16.64 8.64
CA TYR A 657 -13.37 -15.92 7.71
C TYR A 657 -12.94 -14.58 8.32
N ARG A 658 -11.79 -14.09 7.90
CA ARG A 658 -11.33 -12.74 8.18
C ARG A 658 -11.65 -11.85 6.99
N VAL A 659 -12.22 -10.71 7.27
CA VAL A 659 -12.56 -9.74 6.21
C VAL A 659 -11.29 -9.18 5.56
N GLN A 660 -10.22 -9.00 6.34
CA GLN A 660 -8.88 -8.65 5.86
C GLN A 660 -7.82 -9.42 6.69
N PRO A 661 -6.61 -9.65 6.13
CA PRO A 661 -5.54 -10.32 6.87
C PRO A 661 -5.18 -9.63 8.19
N GLU A 662 -5.32 -8.30 8.24
CA GLU A 662 -5.03 -7.48 9.41
C GLU A 662 -6.19 -7.44 10.41
N HIS A 663 -7.42 -7.79 9.98
CA HIS A 663 -8.58 -7.83 10.87
C HIS A 663 -8.48 -9.02 11.83
N ILE A 664 -8.60 -8.68 13.10
CA ILE A 664 -8.44 -9.58 14.21
C ILE A 664 -9.68 -10.47 14.38
N ALA A 665 -10.85 -9.96 13.95
CA ALA A 665 -12.12 -10.63 14.14
C ALA A 665 -12.43 -11.66 13.04
N GLU A 666 -12.82 -12.86 13.46
CA GLU A 666 -13.29 -13.93 12.57
C GLU A 666 -14.82 -13.95 12.56
N TRP A 667 -15.39 -13.59 11.43
CA TRP A 667 -16.81 -13.57 11.17
C TRP A 667 -17.34 -14.91 10.65
N THR A 668 -18.64 -15.13 10.82
CA THR A 668 -19.36 -16.15 10.05
C THR A 668 -20.43 -15.49 9.17
N PRO A 669 -20.87 -16.13 8.08
CA PRO A 669 -22.00 -15.64 7.30
C PRO A 669 -23.24 -15.35 8.14
N THR A 670 -23.53 -16.17 9.16
CA THR A 670 -24.66 -15.97 10.09
C THR A 670 -24.51 -14.72 10.92
N LEU A 671 -23.32 -14.43 11.48
CA LEU A 671 -23.03 -13.19 12.20
C LEU A 671 -23.16 -11.96 11.29
N PHE A 672 -22.66 -12.08 10.06
CA PHE A 672 -22.76 -11.00 9.09
C PHE A 672 -24.21 -10.69 8.69
N ALA A 673 -25.06 -11.71 8.57
CA ALA A 673 -26.49 -11.48 8.34
C ALA A 673 -27.18 -10.74 9.49
N ALA A 674 -26.76 -11.00 10.73
CA ALA A 674 -27.24 -10.25 11.89
C ALA A 674 -26.87 -8.77 11.81
N GLU A 675 -25.64 -8.46 11.37
CA GLU A 675 -25.18 -7.09 11.13
C GLU A 675 -25.93 -6.41 9.99
N ILE A 676 -26.11 -7.08 8.85
CA ILE A 676 -26.89 -6.57 7.71
C ILE A 676 -28.32 -6.18 8.14
N GLY A 677 -28.88 -6.89 9.11
CA GLY A 677 -30.20 -6.61 9.63
C GLY A 677 -31.34 -6.94 8.68
N ASP A 678 -31.17 -7.94 7.81
CA ASP A 678 -32.23 -8.47 6.96
C ASP A 678 -32.77 -9.76 7.59
N LEU A 679 -33.95 -9.70 8.19
CA LEU A 679 -34.55 -10.83 8.90
C LEU A 679 -34.82 -12.02 7.97
N ALA A 680 -35.20 -11.79 6.72
CA ALA A 680 -35.45 -12.88 5.76
C ALA A 680 -34.15 -13.61 5.40
N LEU A 681 -33.06 -12.85 5.15
CA LEU A 681 -31.73 -13.41 4.92
C LEU A 681 -31.22 -14.15 6.15
N PHE A 682 -31.39 -13.58 7.34
CA PHE A 682 -30.97 -14.20 8.60
C PHE A 682 -31.68 -15.54 8.84
N LYS A 683 -33.01 -15.58 8.64
CA LYS A 683 -33.82 -16.81 8.71
C LYS A 683 -33.40 -17.83 7.69
N LEU A 684 -33.08 -17.39 6.45
CA LEU A 684 -32.59 -18.27 5.40
C LEU A 684 -31.30 -18.99 5.84
N LEU A 685 -30.32 -18.26 6.36
CA LEU A 685 -29.08 -18.88 6.87
C LEU A 685 -29.34 -19.87 8.00
N LEU A 686 -30.21 -19.52 8.95
CA LEU A 686 -30.58 -20.42 10.05
C LEU A 686 -31.27 -21.70 9.54
N SER A 687 -32.08 -21.62 8.48
CA SER A 687 -32.76 -22.80 7.90
C SER A 687 -31.79 -23.78 7.22
N TYR A 688 -30.60 -23.30 6.82
CA TYR A 688 -29.51 -24.12 6.30
C TYR A 688 -28.42 -24.42 7.35
N GLY A 689 -28.75 -24.36 8.64
CA GLY A 689 -27.87 -24.77 9.73
C GLY A 689 -26.95 -23.68 10.25
N GLY A 690 -27.24 -22.42 9.96
CA GLY A 690 -26.56 -21.27 10.57
C GLY A 690 -26.73 -21.27 12.08
N ASP A 691 -25.65 -21.05 12.80
CA ASP A 691 -25.63 -20.99 14.28
C ASP A 691 -25.48 -19.56 14.75
N ALA A 692 -26.56 -19.04 15.35
CA ALA A 692 -26.60 -17.67 15.88
C ALA A 692 -25.82 -17.52 17.21
N ALA A 693 -25.51 -18.63 17.88
CA ALA A 693 -24.76 -18.62 19.13
C ALA A 693 -23.24 -18.69 18.95
N LEU A 694 -22.75 -18.94 17.72
CA LEU A 694 -21.32 -18.91 17.44
C LEU A 694 -20.77 -17.48 17.66
N PRO A 695 -19.78 -17.31 18.56
CA PRO A 695 -19.26 -15.98 18.83
C PRO A 695 -18.34 -15.48 17.74
N LEU A 696 -18.33 -14.17 17.54
CA LEU A 696 -17.22 -13.47 16.92
C LEU A 696 -15.96 -13.75 17.77
N ILE A 697 -14.84 -14.11 17.16
CA ILE A 697 -13.59 -14.33 17.91
C ILE A 697 -12.69 -13.12 17.70
N PRO A 698 -12.59 -12.17 18.65
CA PRO A 698 -11.54 -11.18 18.64
C PRO A 698 -10.24 -11.82 19.14
N SER A 699 -9.15 -11.67 18.43
CA SER A 699 -7.84 -12.28 18.75
C SER A 699 -7.23 -11.78 20.08
N ASN A 700 -7.77 -10.72 20.70
CA ASN A 700 -7.16 -10.04 21.85
C ASN A 700 -8.04 -9.94 23.11
N SER A 701 -9.22 -10.52 23.16
CA SER A 701 -10.03 -10.51 24.37
C SER A 701 -10.67 -11.89 24.64
N PRO A 702 -10.22 -12.61 25.65
CA PRO A 702 -10.80 -13.90 26.00
C PRO A 702 -12.14 -13.81 26.77
N LEU A 703 -12.67 -12.60 27.02
CA LEU A 703 -13.75 -12.37 27.98
C LEU A 703 -15.07 -11.84 27.41
N GLN A 704 -15.15 -11.51 26.13
CA GLN A 704 -16.42 -11.07 25.53
C GLN A 704 -16.77 -11.91 24.30
N THR A 705 -17.87 -12.62 24.40
CA THR A 705 -18.45 -13.39 23.30
C THR A 705 -19.52 -12.54 22.62
N TYR A 706 -19.22 -12.09 21.39
CA TYR A 706 -20.14 -11.34 20.56
C TYR A 706 -20.86 -12.29 19.61
N ASP A 707 -22.03 -12.76 19.99
CA ASP A 707 -22.89 -13.60 19.15
C ASP A 707 -23.83 -12.78 18.25
N ALA A 708 -24.69 -13.45 17.49
CA ALA A 708 -25.61 -12.75 16.57
C ALA A 708 -26.59 -11.82 17.30
N LEU A 709 -26.99 -12.16 18.54
CA LEU A 709 -27.88 -11.29 19.33
C LEU A 709 -27.16 -9.99 19.72
N TRP A 710 -25.93 -10.12 20.22
CA TRP A 710 -25.14 -8.95 20.59
C TRP A 710 -24.87 -8.04 19.39
N ILE A 711 -24.47 -8.60 18.23
CA ILE A 711 -24.25 -7.85 17.00
C ILE A 711 -25.54 -7.14 16.56
N ALA A 712 -26.68 -7.81 16.62
CA ALA A 712 -27.96 -7.23 16.24
C ALA A 712 -28.37 -6.06 17.18
N ILE A 713 -28.04 -6.15 18.47
CA ILE A 713 -28.25 -5.06 19.43
C ILE A 713 -27.34 -3.88 19.14
N ASP A 714 -26.05 -4.13 18.95
CA ASP A 714 -25.05 -3.10 18.69
C ASP A 714 -25.36 -2.29 17.42
N HIS A 715 -25.88 -2.95 16.41
CA HIS A 715 -26.27 -2.33 15.14
C HIS A 715 -27.76 -1.90 15.04
N ASP A 716 -28.51 -1.88 16.16
CA ASP A 716 -29.95 -1.54 16.21
C ASP A 716 -30.84 -2.34 15.23
N ARG A 717 -30.60 -3.65 15.09
CA ARG A 717 -31.35 -4.55 14.20
C ARG A 717 -32.55 -5.15 14.91
N ARG A 718 -33.56 -4.33 15.25
CA ARG A 718 -34.70 -4.63 16.12
C ARG A 718 -35.45 -5.90 15.75
N GLU A 719 -35.68 -6.15 14.45
CA GLU A 719 -36.42 -7.33 14.01
C GLU A 719 -35.64 -8.63 14.31
N ILE A 720 -34.32 -8.62 14.18
CA ILE A 720 -33.47 -9.77 14.50
C ILE A 720 -33.38 -9.95 16.00
N VAL A 721 -33.24 -8.86 16.79
CA VAL A 721 -33.27 -8.91 18.25
C VAL A 721 -34.57 -9.52 18.72
N GLN A 722 -35.72 -9.05 18.22
CA GLN A 722 -37.04 -9.58 18.59
C GLN A 722 -37.15 -11.06 18.21
N TYR A 723 -36.72 -11.45 17.04
CA TYR A 723 -36.75 -12.83 16.57
C TYR A 723 -35.91 -13.77 17.46
N LEU A 724 -34.68 -13.36 17.82
CA LEU A 724 -33.79 -14.16 18.66
C LEU A 724 -34.30 -14.27 20.12
N THR A 725 -34.81 -13.17 20.68
CA THR A 725 -35.34 -13.16 22.06
C THR A 725 -36.66 -13.92 22.25
N GLN A 726 -37.44 -14.11 21.17
CA GLN A 726 -38.64 -14.93 21.20
C GLN A 726 -38.36 -16.44 21.10
N ARG A 727 -37.18 -16.87 20.79
CA ARG A 727 -36.76 -18.27 20.66
C ARG A 727 -36.09 -18.82 21.91
N VAL A 728 -35.72 -17.96 22.85
CA VAL A 728 -35.25 -18.31 24.18
C VAL A 728 -36.45 -18.44 25.11
#